data_79c6263ecb011739eac9fbdaa86c566b
#
_entry.id   79c6263ecb011739eac9fbdaa86c566b
#
_cell.length_a   1.000
_cell.length_b   1.000
_cell.length_c   1.000
_cell.angle_alpha   90.00
_cell.angle_beta   90.00
_cell.angle_gamma   90.00
#
_symmetry.space_group_name_H-M   'P 1'
#
loop_
_entity.id
_entity.type
_entity.pdbx_description
1 polymer ?
#
loop_
_entity_poly.entity_id
_entity_poly.type
_entity_poly.pdbx_seq_one_letter_code
_entity_poly.pdbx_strand_id
1 'polypeptide(L)'
;MLPLGGATRKLLNMTTPALLTVPDREALKALYDDAIKQINPSRSAIDLTTGFYAETGNAVFDAGYLALSDYCKGSAGPRRLHVVSAPAGGGKTSYSYALMLAFTRYADQKPDAPYGCVFVVDQIKKADEAFKDLNALIPGKVAVWTVEHDRVCKKRTKVPQPAAEFTKDELRHYPIIIVTHAFYNGPTGNKAHIVVRDKRVYSGRALTVVDERPEEVVIHELTLKQAQDIREKLEEKRPDLKQVLDKLMLLMMPYTVNVSGGIVRASDQFGQEFVTDQLEWFTTMEAEGVLRDHRADIAALDQLFGFARAMTLGCAFAAPSGTVVQFVGWQSKLMVRPGTILLDATADLDGVSHICPWRQHVSIPQAHYGNLKIVHVPQHTRQRLSEYLKKAANQRAYVKWMVETIKEHMAPGERGLVVCKKALFDAERIPQWTDGDPRFKDPESYTGRYEWDIEGRKLCATHYGTGIGSNAWKDADVVFLFDEFFLPRWIAAATVQGLREQKANEGALALMKTVNSKAEAVDLIGEGHRLRWTKQMALRGRGRSYDQHGICGKQRLVISSELKSFMANVARLFPRANIRTAGVYTKTTRVALLIEILTNPDLPSKLTSKEISKLIEAKTGKRTPWRTVSSNVLTEEFGRALDAIGWRYVTGKGRGGSHFERTQQIIIQAA
;
A
#
# COMPACT_ATOMS: atom_id res chain seq x y z
N MET A 1 -21.36 22.45 -7.66
CA MET A 1 -22.04 21.56 -8.64
C MET A 1 -21.84 22.18 -10.02
N LEU A 2 -20.91 21.67 -10.82
CA LEU A 2 -20.76 22.08 -12.22
C LEU A 2 -21.65 21.16 -13.09
N PRO A 3 -22.33 21.67 -14.10
CA PRO A 3 -23.18 20.86 -14.97
C PRO A 3 -22.28 19.95 -15.82
N LEU A 4 -22.46 18.66 -15.67
CA LEU A 4 -21.90 17.64 -16.54
C LEU A 4 -22.47 17.83 -17.95
N GLY A 5 -21.57 18.04 -18.93
CA GLY A 5 -21.91 18.29 -20.31
C GLY A 5 -22.78 17.24 -20.98
N GLY A 6 -23.50 17.66 -22.02
CA GLY A 6 -24.64 17.07 -22.70
C GLY A 6 -24.60 15.61 -23.19
N ALA A 7 -23.54 14.84 -22.99
CA ALA A 7 -23.49 13.42 -23.35
C ALA A 7 -24.16 12.47 -22.32
N THR A 8 -24.40 12.96 -21.10
CA THR A 8 -24.99 12.18 -19.99
C THR A 8 -26.53 12.16 -20.01
N ARG A 9 -27.18 12.99 -20.79
CA ARG A 9 -28.68 13.06 -20.80
C ARG A 9 -29.38 11.90 -21.51
N LYS A 10 -28.71 11.12 -22.36
CA LYS A 10 -29.35 9.97 -23.05
C LYS A 10 -29.38 8.67 -22.22
N LEU A 11 -28.72 8.62 -21.07
CA LEU A 11 -28.74 7.45 -20.17
C LEU A 11 -29.76 7.56 -19.02
N LEU A 12 -30.53 8.65 -18.95
CA LEU A 12 -31.39 8.98 -17.81
C LEU A 12 -32.84 8.44 -17.93
N ASN A 13 -33.16 7.59 -18.93
CA ASN A 13 -34.41 6.82 -18.96
C ASN A 13 -34.22 5.39 -18.41
N MET A 14 -33.29 5.22 -17.48
CA MET A 14 -33.17 3.97 -16.73
C MET A 14 -34.20 4.01 -15.60
N THR A 15 -35.20 3.14 -15.71
CA THR A 15 -36.18 2.85 -14.66
C THR A 15 -35.46 2.80 -13.29
N THR A 16 -35.97 3.57 -12.33
CA THR A 16 -35.58 3.45 -10.92
C THR A 16 -35.57 1.95 -10.58
N PRO A 17 -34.41 1.37 -10.17
CA PRO A 17 -34.43 -0.06 -9.87
C PRO A 17 -35.42 -0.29 -8.75
N ALA A 18 -36.28 -1.30 -8.94
CA ALA A 18 -37.10 -1.83 -7.86
C ALA A 18 -36.16 -2.04 -6.67
N LEU A 19 -36.62 -1.73 -5.46
CA LEU A 19 -35.86 -1.97 -4.22
C LEU A 19 -35.31 -3.39 -4.25
N LEU A 20 -34.00 -3.53 -4.43
CA LEU A 20 -33.36 -4.83 -4.46
C LEU A 20 -33.42 -5.43 -3.05
N THR A 21 -33.79 -6.68 -2.95
CA THR A 21 -33.84 -7.37 -1.67
C THR A 21 -32.44 -7.72 -1.21
N VAL A 22 -32.11 -7.39 0.05
CA VAL A 22 -30.85 -7.82 0.67
C VAL A 22 -30.82 -9.36 0.64
N PRO A 23 -29.72 -9.98 0.20
CA PRO A 23 -29.60 -11.42 0.19
C PRO A 23 -29.87 -12.03 1.58
N ASP A 24 -30.52 -13.19 1.62
CA ASP A 24 -30.62 -13.97 2.83
C ASP A 24 -29.22 -14.40 3.28
N ARG A 25 -28.84 -14.06 4.53
CA ARG A 25 -27.47 -14.24 5.02
C ARG A 25 -27.09 -15.72 5.16
N GLU A 26 -28.01 -16.55 5.64
CA GLU A 26 -27.75 -17.97 5.87
C GLU A 26 -27.64 -18.72 4.53
N ALA A 27 -28.55 -18.46 3.60
CA ALA A 27 -28.51 -19.04 2.28
C ALA A 27 -27.23 -18.62 1.50
N LEU A 28 -26.83 -17.35 1.58
CA LEU A 28 -25.61 -16.88 0.95
C LEU A 28 -24.37 -17.47 1.63
N LYS A 29 -24.38 -17.63 2.98
CA LYS A 29 -23.29 -18.26 3.74
C LYS A 29 -23.12 -19.72 3.38
N ALA A 30 -24.21 -20.47 3.24
CA ALA A 30 -24.13 -21.87 2.83
C ALA A 30 -23.47 -22.02 1.44
N LEU A 31 -23.84 -21.18 0.47
CA LEU A 31 -23.18 -21.15 -0.85
C LEU A 31 -21.71 -20.75 -0.77
N TYR A 32 -21.38 -19.85 0.15
CA TYR A 32 -20.00 -19.43 0.39
C TYR A 32 -19.14 -20.56 0.96
N ASP A 33 -19.66 -21.27 1.96
CA ASP A 33 -18.94 -22.39 2.57
C ASP A 33 -18.73 -23.55 1.55
N ASP A 34 -19.69 -23.79 0.68
CA ASP A 34 -19.54 -24.76 -0.41
C ASP A 34 -18.51 -24.28 -1.45
N ALA A 35 -18.46 -22.98 -1.76
CA ALA A 35 -17.45 -22.44 -2.64
C ALA A 35 -16.04 -22.57 -2.05
N ILE A 36 -15.87 -22.36 -0.74
CA ILE A 36 -14.59 -22.58 -0.06
C ILE A 36 -14.15 -24.04 -0.21
N LYS A 37 -15.05 -25.01 0.01
CA LYS A 37 -14.73 -26.43 -0.15
C LYS A 37 -14.27 -26.79 -1.56
N GLN A 38 -14.82 -26.11 -2.59
CA GLN A 38 -14.41 -26.29 -3.99
C GLN A 38 -13.03 -25.69 -4.28
N ILE A 39 -12.66 -24.59 -3.63
CA ILE A 39 -11.38 -23.90 -3.82
C ILE A 39 -10.27 -24.58 -3.00
N ASN A 40 -10.59 -25.15 -1.84
CA ASN A 40 -9.64 -25.72 -0.90
C ASN A 40 -8.67 -26.76 -1.50
N PRO A 41 -9.13 -27.73 -2.34
CA PRO A 41 -8.23 -28.74 -2.93
C PRO A 41 -7.11 -28.15 -3.80
N SER A 42 -7.33 -27.01 -4.42
CA SER A 42 -6.30 -26.31 -5.23
C SER A 42 -5.21 -25.64 -4.36
N ARG A 43 -5.38 -25.62 -3.04
CA ARG A 43 -4.52 -24.95 -2.05
C ARG A 43 -3.81 -25.96 -1.13
N SER A 44 -3.19 -26.97 -1.69
CA SER A 44 -2.65 -28.18 -1.06
C SER A 44 -1.82 -28.02 0.24
N ALA A 45 -1.37 -26.80 0.57
CA ALA A 45 -0.59 -26.52 1.78
C ALA A 45 -1.40 -25.81 2.88
N ILE A 46 -2.68 -25.46 2.65
CA ILE A 46 -3.47 -24.60 3.55
C ILE A 46 -4.90 -25.11 3.58
N ASP A 47 -5.40 -25.50 4.77
CA ASP A 47 -6.82 -25.79 4.94
C ASP A 47 -7.60 -24.50 5.22
N LEU A 48 -8.36 -24.05 4.23
CA LEU A 48 -9.18 -22.83 4.29
C LEU A 48 -10.42 -22.97 5.20
N THR A 49 -10.72 -24.17 5.69
CA THR A 49 -11.96 -24.46 6.44
C THR A 49 -11.78 -24.46 7.94
N THR A 50 -10.56 -24.33 8.45
CA THR A 50 -10.26 -24.45 9.88
C THR A 50 -9.47 -23.27 10.46
N GLY A 51 -9.63 -23.01 11.75
CA GLY A 51 -8.82 -22.11 12.57
C GLY A 51 -8.72 -20.71 12.01
N PHE A 52 -7.53 -20.15 12.04
CA PHE A 52 -7.19 -18.80 11.58
C PHE A 52 -7.68 -18.50 10.15
N TYR A 53 -7.60 -19.49 9.26
CA TYR A 53 -8.06 -19.32 7.90
C TYR A 53 -9.58 -19.23 7.81
N ALA A 54 -10.32 -20.11 8.49
CA ALA A 54 -11.78 -20.06 8.54
C ALA A 54 -12.29 -18.73 9.12
N GLU A 55 -11.66 -18.24 10.19
CA GLU A 55 -12.00 -16.93 10.79
C GLU A 55 -11.73 -15.77 9.80
N THR A 56 -10.62 -15.82 9.06
CA THR A 56 -10.33 -14.84 7.99
C THR A 56 -11.40 -14.92 6.89
N GLY A 57 -11.82 -16.13 6.52
CA GLY A 57 -12.89 -16.35 5.56
C GLY A 57 -14.22 -15.77 6.00
N ASN A 58 -14.57 -15.93 7.28
CA ASN A 58 -15.76 -15.34 7.87
C ASN A 58 -15.72 -13.80 7.81
N ALA A 59 -14.55 -13.20 8.12
CA ALA A 59 -14.39 -11.74 8.02
C ALA A 59 -14.58 -11.22 6.57
N VAL A 60 -14.10 -11.96 5.56
CA VAL A 60 -14.33 -11.61 4.14
C VAL A 60 -15.81 -11.74 3.79
N PHE A 61 -16.48 -12.81 4.24
CA PHE A 61 -17.90 -12.99 4.06
C PHE A 61 -18.71 -11.85 4.69
N ASP A 62 -18.43 -11.51 5.95
CA ASP A 62 -19.13 -10.44 6.67
C ASP A 62 -18.96 -9.08 5.99
N ALA A 63 -17.74 -8.76 5.56
CA ALA A 63 -17.48 -7.55 4.77
C ALA A 63 -18.31 -7.53 3.48
N GLY A 64 -18.36 -8.65 2.75
CA GLY A 64 -19.12 -8.79 1.51
C GLY A 64 -20.64 -8.66 1.75
N TYR A 65 -21.16 -9.29 2.79
CA TYR A 65 -22.56 -9.21 3.15
C TYR A 65 -22.97 -7.79 3.55
N LEU A 66 -22.17 -7.10 4.36
CA LEU A 66 -22.39 -5.70 4.74
C LEU A 66 -22.37 -4.78 3.51
N ALA A 67 -21.41 -5.00 2.60
CA ALA A 67 -21.32 -4.25 1.35
C ALA A 67 -22.57 -4.45 0.47
N LEU A 68 -23.03 -5.69 0.31
CA LEU A 68 -24.29 -5.99 -0.43
C LEU A 68 -25.51 -5.35 0.23
N SER A 69 -25.58 -5.36 1.56
CA SER A 69 -26.65 -4.69 2.31
C SER A 69 -26.64 -3.18 2.06
N ASP A 70 -25.46 -2.54 2.06
CA ASP A 70 -25.35 -1.11 1.75
C ASP A 70 -25.72 -0.81 0.28
N TYR A 71 -25.37 -1.69 -0.65
CA TYR A 71 -25.78 -1.57 -2.05
C TYR A 71 -27.29 -1.60 -2.21
N CYS A 72 -27.99 -2.52 -1.53
CA CYS A 72 -29.45 -2.66 -1.61
C CYS A 72 -30.19 -1.47 -1.01
N LYS A 73 -29.58 -0.68 -0.12
CA LYS A 73 -30.12 0.59 0.39
C LYS A 73 -30.10 1.71 -0.66
N GLY A 74 -29.42 1.49 -1.78
CA GLY A 74 -29.34 2.44 -2.90
C GLY A 74 -28.64 3.75 -2.53
N SER A 75 -29.04 4.85 -3.17
CA SER A 75 -28.48 6.19 -2.93
C SER A 75 -28.75 6.75 -1.53
N ALA A 76 -29.71 6.20 -0.80
CA ALA A 76 -29.99 6.54 0.59
C ALA A 76 -29.06 5.81 1.57
N GLY A 77 -28.29 4.81 1.10
CA GLY A 77 -27.34 4.07 1.91
C GLY A 77 -26.09 4.89 2.24
N PRO A 78 -25.42 4.57 3.36
CA PRO A 78 -24.20 5.24 3.72
C PRO A 78 -23.07 4.92 2.72
N ARG A 79 -22.29 5.93 2.36
CA ARG A 79 -21.07 5.74 1.56
C ARG A 79 -20.03 5.06 2.45
N ARG A 80 -19.90 3.75 2.35
CA ARG A 80 -18.99 2.93 3.16
C ARG A 80 -18.12 2.03 2.30
N LEU A 81 -16.90 1.82 2.77
CA LEU A 81 -15.95 0.86 2.24
C LEU A 81 -15.60 -0.12 3.36
N HIS A 82 -16.03 -1.36 3.22
CA HIS A 82 -15.73 -2.39 4.21
C HIS A 82 -14.32 -2.93 3.98
N VAL A 83 -13.46 -2.83 5.00
CA VAL A 83 -12.02 -3.11 4.91
C VAL A 83 -11.68 -4.37 5.69
N VAL A 84 -11.04 -5.33 5.01
CA VAL A 84 -10.50 -6.55 5.60
C VAL A 84 -8.98 -6.47 5.62
N SER A 85 -8.41 -6.15 6.79
CA SER A 85 -6.95 -5.97 6.96
C SER A 85 -6.22 -7.28 7.29
N ALA A 86 -6.76 -8.43 6.87
CA ALA A 86 -6.13 -9.72 7.12
C ALA A 86 -4.72 -9.79 6.52
N PRO A 87 -3.76 -10.45 7.20
CA PRO A 87 -2.35 -10.41 6.81
C PRO A 87 -2.10 -11.02 5.43
N ALA A 88 -0.98 -10.63 4.81
CA ALA A 88 -0.54 -11.21 3.54
C ALA A 88 -0.32 -12.73 3.73
N GLY A 89 -0.92 -13.55 2.86
CA GLY A 89 -0.91 -15.01 3.01
C GLY A 89 -2.09 -15.60 3.80
N GLY A 90 -2.95 -14.76 4.41
CA GLY A 90 -4.15 -15.19 5.13
C GLY A 90 -5.33 -15.66 4.26
N GLY A 91 -5.12 -15.90 2.95
CA GLY A 91 -6.16 -16.50 2.09
C GLY A 91 -7.16 -15.50 1.46
N LYS A 92 -7.03 -14.18 1.68
CA LYS A 92 -7.98 -13.15 1.21
C LYS A 92 -8.48 -13.35 -0.22
N THR A 93 -7.56 -13.55 -1.17
CA THR A 93 -7.90 -13.72 -2.59
C THR A 93 -8.76 -14.97 -2.82
N SER A 94 -8.46 -16.09 -2.15
CA SER A 94 -9.26 -17.33 -2.24
C SER A 94 -10.66 -17.12 -1.69
N TYR A 95 -10.81 -16.44 -0.55
CA TYR A 95 -12.11 -16.11 0.03
C TYR A 95 -12.90 -15.11 -0.82
N SER A 96 -12.22 -14.17 -1.50
CA SER A 96 -12.90 -13.28 -2.44
C SER A 96 -13.47 -14.05 -3.64
N TYR A 97 -12.75 -15.07 -4.13
CA TYR A 97 -13.28 -15.95 -5.17
C TYR A 97 -14.51 -16.72 -4.67
N ALA A 98 -14.46 -17.29 -3.47
CA ALA A 98 -15.59 -17.97 -2.86
C ALA A 98 -16.79 -17.02 -2.70
N LEU A 99 -16.59 -15.78 -2.28
CA LEU A 99 -17.64 -14.78 -2.14
C LEU A 99 -18.29 -14.44 -3.48
N MET A 100 -17.51 -14.18 -4.51
CA MET A 100 -18.03 -13.89 -5.85
C MET A 100 -18.79 -15.07 -6.46
N LEU A 101 -18.26 -16.29 -6.26
CA LEU A 101 -18.90 -17.53 -6.71
C LEU A 101 -20.24 -17.74 -6.00
N ALA A 102 -20.26 -17.65 -4.67
CA ALA A 102 -21.47 -17.77 -3.86
C ALA A 102 -22.54 -16.74 -4.24
N PHE A 103 -22.13 -15.48 -4.38
CA PHE A 103 -23.02 -14.39 -4.74
C PHE A 103 -23.60 -14.58 -6.16
N THR A 104 -22.81 -15.01 -7.12
CA THR A 104 -23.28 -15.29 -8.48
C THR A 104 -24.30 -16.43 -8.48
N ARG A 105 -24.04 -17.52 -7.76
CA ARG A 105 -24.96 -18.64 -7.61
C ARG A 105 -26.26 -18.24 -6.90
N TYR A 106 -26.17 -17.44 -5.85
CA TYR A 106 -27.33 -16.90 -5.15
C TYR A 106 -28.21 -16.06 -6.11
N ALA A 107 -27.59 -15.17 -6.86
CA ALA A 107 -28.27 -14.32 -7.80
C ALA A 107 -28.93 -15.12 -8.96
N ASP A 108 -28.28 -16.20 -9.42
CA ASP A 108 -28.88 -17.08 -10.46
C ASP A 108 -30.15 -17.77 -9.96
N GLN A 109 -30.27 -18.05 -8.66
CA GLN A 109 -31.46 -18.67 -8.04
C GLN A 109 -32.57 -17.67 -7.68
N LYS A 110 -32.26 -16.38 -7.57
CA LYS A 110 -33.15 -15.32 -7.08
C LYS A 110 -33.19 -14.16 -8.07
N PRO A 111 -34.25 -14.05 -8.92
CA PRO A 111 -34.35 -13.00 -9.92
C PRO A 111 -34.30 -11.57 -9.37
N ASP A 112 -34.81 -11.35 -8.16
CA ASP A 112 -34.86 -10.03 -7.50
C ASP A 112 -33.57 -9.72 -6.68
N ALA A 113 -32.59 -10.62 -6.64
CA ALA A 113 -31.34 -10.39 -5.97
C ALA A 113 -30.49 -9.36 -6.72
N PRO A 114 -29.67 -8.59 -5.99
CA PRO A 114 -28.63 -7.76 -6.59
C PRO A 114 -27.73 -8.63 -7.48
N TYR A 115 -27.13 -8.05 -8.53
CA TYR A 115 -26.42 -8.82 -9.55
C TYR A 115 -25.08 -8.22 -9.96
N GLY A 116 -24.14 -9.10 -10.25
CA GLY A 116 -22.86 -8.78 -10.85
C GLY A 116 -21.76 -8.40 -9.86
N CYS A 117 -20.54 -8.84 -10.18
CA CYS A 117 -19.30 -8.59 -9.43
C CYS A 117 -18.26 -7.88 -10.27
N VAL A 118 -17.45 -7.03 -9.63
CA VAL A 118 -16.19 -6.49 -10.16
C VAL A 118 -15.08 -6.97 -9.25
N PHE A 119 -14.05 -7.60 -9.81
CA PHE A 119 -12.80 -7.90 -9.11
C PHE A 119 -11.69 -7.01 -9.62
N VAL A 120 -11.11 -6.20 -8.74
CA VAL A 120 -10.13 -5.18 -9.09
C VAL A 120 -8.78 -5.58 -8.53
N VAL A 121 -7.77 -5.73 -9.40
CA VAL A 121 -6.41 -6.15 -9.04
C VAL A 121 -5.37 -5.10 -9.45
N ASP A 122 -4.19 -5.15 -8.85
CA ASP A 122 -3.12 -4.17 -9.10
C ASP A 122 -2.33 -4.43 -10.39
N GLN A 123 -2.27 -5.68 -10.88
CA GLN A 123 -1.41 -6.09 -11.99
C GLN A 123 -2.16 -6.84 -13.10
N ILE A 124 -1.72 -6.63 -14.35
CA ILE A 124 -2.26 -7.32 -15.52
C ILE A 124 -2.08 -8.84 -15.42
N LYS A 125 -0.92 -9.32 -14.95
CA LYS A 125 -0.68 -10.76 -14.75
C LYS A 125 -1.61 -11.38 -13.73
N LYS A 126 -1.89 -10.69 -12.63
CA LYS A 126 -2.85 -11.13 -11.63
C LYS A 126 -4.28 -11.18 -12.18
N ALA A 127 -4.63 -10.26 -13.08
CA ALA A 127 -5.93 -10.29 -13.74
C ALA A 127 -6.09 -11.56 -14.61
N ASP A 128 -5.05 -11.95 -15.34
CA ASP A 128 -5.04 -13.17 -16.15
C ASP A 128 -5.09 -14.45 -15.27
N GLU A 129 -4.31 -14.49 -14.20
CA GLU A 129 -4.33 -15.59 -13.21
C GLU A 129 -5.70 -15.71 -12.56
N ALA A 130 -6.28 -14.61 -12.09
CA ALA A 130 -7.61 -14.60 -11.48
C ALA A 130 -8.70 -15.04 -12.46
N PHE A 131 -8.57 -14.67 -13.74
CA PHE A 131 -9.49 -15.15 -14.77
C PHE A 131 -9.39 -16.68 -14.93
N LYS A 132 -8.20 -17.23 -15.04
CA LYS A 132 -7.99 -18.68 -15.16
C LYS A 132 -8.61 -19.43 -13.97
N ASP A 133 -8.31 -18.97 -12.74
CA ASP A 133 -8.79 -19.60 -11.52
C ASP A 133 -10.35 -19.55 -11.43
N LEU A 134 -10.93 -18.36 -11.61
CA LEU A 134 -12.38 -18.18 -11.50
C LEU A 134 -13.16 -18.84 -12.65
N ASN A 135 -12.63 -18.78 -13.87
CA ASN A 135 -13.30 -19.40 -15.02
C ASN A 135 -13.26 -20.92 -14.95
N ALA A 136 -12.25 -21.52 -14.29
CA ALA A 136 -12.23 -22.96 -14.00
C ALA A 136 -13.34 -23.37 -13.01
N LEU A 137 -13.69 -22.48 -12.05
CA LEU A 137 -14.74 -22.74 -11.05
C LEU A 137 -16.17 -22.49 -11.58
N ILE A 138 -16.31 -21.51 -12.48
CA ILE A 138 -17.61 -21.10 -13.03
C ILE A 138 -17.48 -20.72 -14.52
N PRO A 139 -17.35 -21.72 -15.41
CA PRO A 139 -17.09 -21.52 -16.82
C PRO A 139 -18.13 -20.65 -17.52
N GLY A 140 -17.69 -19.72 -18.36
CA GLY A 140 -18.56 -18.84 -19.15
C GLY A 140 -19.25 -17.71 -18.37
N LYS A 141 -18.97 -17.56 -17.06
CA LYS A 141 -19.54 -16.49 -16.21
C LYS A 141 -18.52 -15.37 -15.90
N VAL A 142 -17.28 -15.49 -16.34
CA VAL A 142 -16.18 -14.59 -16.01
C VAL A 142 -15.62 -13.93 -17.25
N ALA A 143 -15.35 -12.64 -17.19
CA ALA A 143 -14.57 -11.92 -18.19
C ALA A 143 -13.42 -11.14 -17.52
N VAL A 144 -12.37 -10.88 -18.29
CA VAL A 144 -11.21 -10.08 -17.84
C VAL A 144 -10.98 -8.93 -18.81
N TRP A 145 -10.63 -7.76 -18.26
CA TRP A 145 -10.28 -6.60 -19.08
C TRP A 145 -9.00 -5.94 -18.61
N THR A 146 -8.01 -5.99 -19.48
CA THR A 146 -6.81 -5.15 -19.45
C THR A 146 -6.44 -4.80 -20.87
N VAL A 147 -5.50 -3.88 -21.07
CA VAL A 147 -5.00 -3.56 -22.41
C VAL A 147 -4.48 -4.80 -23.15
N GLU A 148 -3.96 -5.80 -22.45
CA GLU A 148 -3.42 -7.03 -23.06
C GLU A 148 -4.48 -8.11 -23.30
N HIS A 149 -5.70 -7.96 -22.74
CA HIS A 149 -6.85 -8.82 -23.02
C HIS A 149 -7.81 -8.21 -24.06
N ASP A 150 -7.50 -7.00 -24.55
CA ASP A 150 -8.25 -6.38 -25.64
C ASP A 150 -8.03 -7.16 -26.93
N ARG A 151 -9.13 -7.62 -27.56
CA ARG A 151 -9.09 -8.39 -28.83
C ARG A 151 -8.38 -7.64 -29.94
N VAL A 152 -8.38 -6.31 -29.92
CA VAL A 152 -7.70 -5.47 -30.92
C VAL A 152 -6.23 -5.17 -30.58
N CYS A 153 -5.76 -5.63 -29.43
CA CYS A 153 -4.37 -5.41 -29.02
C CYS A 153 -3.38 -6.19 -29.92
N LYS A 154 -2.56 -5.45 -30.66
CA LYS A 154 -1.57 -6.04 -31.57
C LYS A 154 -0.23 -6.41 -30.90
N LYS A 155 0.09 -5.80 -29.76
CA LYS A 155 1.38 -5.95 -29.07
C LYS A 155 1.17 -6.20 -27.60
N ARG A 156 1.50 -7.42 -27.14
CA ARG A 156 1.39 -7.85 -25.75
C ARG A 156 2.77 -8.10 -25.17
N THR A 157 3.05 -7.57 -24.03
CA THR A 157 4.36 -7.68 -23.37
C THR A 157 4.31 -8.35 -22.00
N LYS A 158 3.20 -8.17 -21.26
CA LYS A 158 3.02 -8.70 -19.89
C LYS A 158 2.28 -10.02 -19.85
N VAL A 159 1.38 -10.24 -20.80
CA VAL A 159 0.64 -11.49 -21.01
C VAL A 159 0.66 -11.79 -22.51
N PRO A 160 1.76 -12.32 -23.05
CA PRO A 160 1.89 -12.57 -24.50
C PRO A 160 0.78 -13.47 -25.07
N GLN A 161 0.34 -14.44 -24.28
CA GLN A 161 -0.77 -15.35 -24.60
C GLN A 161 -1.83 -15.25 -23.51
N PRO A 162 -2.76 -14.29 -23.58
CA PRO A 162 -3.84 -14.17 -22.59
C PRO A 162 -4.79 -15.36 -22.65
N ALA A 163 -5.31 -15.75 -21.48
CA ALA A 163 -6.24 -16.86 -21.36
C ALA A 163 -7.56 -16.63 -22.12
N ALA A 164 -7.94 -15.39 -22.35
CA ALA A 164 -9.09 -14.98 -23.13
C ALA A 164 -8.95 -13.55 -23.65
N GLU A 165 -9.73 -13.23 -24.67
CA GLU A 165 -9.80 -11.90 -25.28
C GLU A 165 -11.24 -11.44 -25.37
N PHE A 166 -11.46 -10.17 -25.02
CA PHE A 166 -12.79 -9.56 -25.01
C PHE A 166 -12.76 -8.18 -25.70
N THR A 167 -13.94 -7.71 -26.08
CA THR A 167 -14.18 -6.29 -26.34
C THR A 167 -14.78 -5.64 -25.10
N LYS A 168 -14.67 -4.30 -24.99
CA LYS A 168 -15.28 -3.57 -23.86
C LYS A 168 -16.79 -3.75 -23.78
N ASP A 169 -17.47 -3.94 -24.90
CA ASP A 169 -18.91 -4.07 -24.94
C ASP A 169 -19.40 -5.47 -24.51
N GLU A 170 -18.57 -6.50 -24.71
CA GLU A 170 -18.86 -7.86 -24.27
C GLU A 170 -18.88 -7.98 -22.75
N LEU A 171 -18.09 -7.18 -22.03
CA LEU A 171 -17.95 -7.26 -20.56
C LEU A 171 -19.30 -7.17 -19.82
N ARG A 172 -20.26 -6.42 -20.35
CA ARG A 172 -21.58 -6.25 -19.73
C ARG A 172 -22.40 -7.54 -19.66
N HIS A 173 -22.08 -8.55 -20.46
CA HIS A 173 -22.81 -9.82 -20.52
C HIS A 173 -22.32 -10.85 -19.49
N TYR A 174 -21.22 -10.59 -18.80
CA TYR A 174 -20.65 -11.50 -17.80
C TYR A 174 -21.00 -11.03 -16.39
N PRO A 175 -21.47 -11.93 -15.50
CA PRO A 175 -21.77 -11.57 -14.11
C PRO A 175 -20.50 -11.17 -13.34
N ILE A 176 -19.36 -11.77 -13.60
CA ILE A 176 -18.10 -11.42 -12.96
C ILE A 176 -17.16 -10.81 -13.99
N ILE A 177 -16.60 -9.64 -13.68
CA ILE A 177 -15.52 -9.05 -14.46
C ILE A 177 -14.29 -8.77 -13.60
N ILE A 178 -13.13 -8.99 -14.19
CA ILE A 178 -11.83 -8.74 -13.58
C ILE A 178 -11.17 -7.59 -14.32
N VAL A 179 -10.73 -6.59 -13.55
CA VAL A 179 -10.11 -5.37 -14.10
C VAL A 179 -8.91 -4.95 -13.27
N THR A 180 -8.05 -4.10 -13.84
CA THR A 180 -6.94 -3.50 -13.06
C THR A 180 -7.38 -2.22 -12.36
N HIS A 181 -6.64 -1.82 -11.28
CA HIS A 181 -6.79 -0.52 -10.63
C HIS A 181 -6.77 0.64 -11.64
N ALA A 182 -5.85 0.60 -12.61
CA ALA A 182 -5.73 1.63 -13.64
C ALA A 182 -7.01 1.77 -14.50
N PHE A 183 -7.64 0.66 -14.87
CA PHE A 183 -8.91 0.69 -15.59
C PHE A 183 -10.06 1.16 -14.69
N TYR A 184 -10.15 0.60 -13.46
CA TYR A 184 -11.21 0.90 -12.50
C TYR A 184 -11.25 2.39 -12.13
N ASN A 185 -10.08 2.99 -11.89
CA ASN A 185 -9.92 4.40 -11.57
C ASN A 185 -9.83 5.31 -12.81
N GLY A 186 -9.81 4.74 -14.00
CA GLY A 186 -9.69 5.49 -15.25
C GLY A 186 -11.00 6.10 -15.75
N PRO A 187 -10.95 6.94 -16.80
CA PRO A 187 -12.12 7.64 -17.35
C PRO A 187 -13.26 6.70 -17.78
N THR A 188 -12.92 5.48 -18.18
CA THR A 188 -13.88 4.46 -18.63
C THR A 188 -14.24 3.43 -17.55
N GLY A 189 -13.76 3.60 -16.31
CA GLY A 189 -14.00 2.67 -15.20
C GLY A 189 -15.48 2.43 -14.89
N ASN A 190 -16.31 3.43 -15.16
CA ASN A 190 -17.77 3.28 -15.04
C ASN A 190 -18.34 2.13 -15.88
N LYS A 191 -17.72 1.79 -17.02
CA LYS A 191 -18.14 0.65 -17.87
C LYS A 191 -18.01 -0.69 -17.15
N ALA A 192 -17.11 -0.79 -16.17
CA ALA A 192 -16.99 -1.99 -15.32
C ALA A 192 -18.26 -2.29 -14.54
N HIS A 193 -19.07 -1.29 -14.24
CA HIS A 193 -20.30 -1.46 -13.44
C HIS A 193 -21.55 -1.81 -14.25
N ILE A 194 -21.51 -1.63 -15.57
CA ILE A 194 -22.66 -1.97 -16.43
C ILE A 194 -22.75 -3.49 -16.56
N VAL A 195 -23.92 -4.04 -16.29
CA VAL A 195 -24.22 -5.48 -16.46
C VAL A 195 -25.60 -5.69 -17.04
N VAL A 196 -25.73 -6.71 -17.88
CA VAL A 196 -27.00 -7.13 -18.50
C VAL A 196 -27.41 -8.46 -17.91
N ARG A 197 -28.67 -8.54 -17.46
CA ARG A 197 -29.32 -9.76 -16.99
C ARG A 197 -30.74 -9.81 -17.58
N ASP A 198 -31.11 -10.92 -18.20
CA ASP A 198 -32.45 -11.13 -18.76
C ASP A 198 -32.93 -9.98 -19.68
N LYS A 199 -32.02 -9.53 -20.55
CA LYS A 199 -32.20 -8.37 -21.45
C LYS A 199 -32.38 -7.01 -20.75
N ARG A 200 -32.27 -6.94 -19.42
CA ARG A 200 -32.29 -5.68 -18.65
C ARG A 200 -30.88 -5.19 -18.42
N VAL A 201 -30.68 -3.90 -18.53
CA VAL A 201 -29.37 -3.25 -18.28
C VAL A 201 -29.39 -2.64 -16.88
N TYR A 202 -28.42 -3.04 -16.06
CA TYR A 202 -28.19 -2.47 -14.73
C TYR A 202 -26.97 -1.53 -14.79
N SER A 203 -27.08 -0.36 -14.19
CA SER A 203 -26.00 0.64 -14.13
C SER A 203 -24.96 0.38 -13.04
N GLY A 204 -25.18 -0.63 -12.21
CA GLY A 204 -24.27 -0.97 -11.11
C GLY A 204 -24.19 -2.48 -10.88
N ARG A 205 -22.97 -3.02 -10.86
CA ARG A 205 -22.71 -4.33 -10.29
C ARG A 205 -22.77 -4.21 -8.77
N ALA A 206 -23.39 -5.19 -8.12
CA ALA A 206 -23.73 -5.09 -6.71
C ALA A 206 -22.53 -5.26 -5.79
N LEU A 207 -21.52 -6.04 -6.20
CA LEU A 207 -20.35 -6.32 -5.40
C LEU A 207 -19.07 -5.90 -6.14
N THR A 208 -18.26 -5.08 -5.48
CA THR A 208 -16.91 -4.74 -5.94
C THR A 208 -15.90 -5.22 -4.91
N VAL A 209 -14.99 -6.08 -5.31
CA VAL A 209 -13.90 -6.57 -4.49
C VAL A 209 -12.61 -5.96 -5.00
N VAL A 210 -11.96 -5.16 -4.17
CA VAL A 210 -10.67 -4.52 -4.50
C VAL A 210 -9.57 -5.28 -3.75
N ASP A 211 -8.71 -5.98 -4.51
CA ASP A 211 -7.57 -6.72 -3.96
C ASP A 211 -6.36 -5.79 -3.93
N GLU A 212 -5.84 -5.54 -2.75
CA GLU A 212 -4.84 -4.54 -2.41
C GLU A 212 -5.35 -3.09 -2.58
N ARG A 213 -4.74 -2.15 -1.86
CA ARG A 213 -5.15 -0.75 -1.87
C ARG A 213 -4.84 -0.07 -3.21
N PRO A 214 -5.84 0.48 -3.92
CA PRO A 214 -5.61 1.31 -5.09
C PRO A 214 -5.03 2.68 -4.69
N GLU A 215 -4.47 3.41 -5.65
CA GLU A 215 -4.17 4.83 -5.45
C GLU A 215 -5.47 5.62 -5.35
N GLU A 216 -5.80 6.08 -4.13
CA GLU A 216 -6.98 6.90 -3.87
C GLU A 216 -6.74 8.36 -4.24
N VAL A 217 -5.49 8.78 -4.22
CA VAL A 217 -5.03 10.09 -4.64
C VAL A 217 -3.83 9.91 -5.56
N VAL A 218 -3.95 10.35 -6.78
CA VAL A 218 -2.82 10.41 -7.71
C VAL A 218 -2.08 11.72 -7.49
N ILE A 219 -0.78 11.63 -7.26
CA ILE A 219 0.10 12.78 -7.06
C ILE A 219 0.97 12.96 -8.30
N HIS A 220 1.01 14.19 -8.78
CA HIS A 220 1.87 14.60 -9.89
C HIS A 220 2.93 15.55 -9.34
N GLU A 221 4.20 15.18 -9.48
CA GLU A 221 5.34 15.93 -8.95
C GLU A 221 6.36 16.20 -10.05
N LEU A 222 6.78 17.46 -10.18
CA LEU A 222 7.83 17.86 -11.12
C LEU A 222 8.53 19.14 -10.65
N THR A 223 9.69 19.41 -11.25
CA THR A 223 10.44 20.67 -11.13
C THR A 223 10.28 21.50 -12.40
N LEU A 224 10.55 22.81 -12.31
CA LEU A 224 10.57 23.68 -13.51
C LEU A 224 11.54 23.14 -14.57
N LYS A 225 12.73 22.65 -14.17
CA LYS A 225 13.69 22.06 -15.11
C LYS A 225 13.11 20.86 -15.85
N GLN A 226 12.45 19.94 -15.15
CA GLN A 226 11.78 18.80 -15.79
C GLN A 226 10.68 19.25 -16.76
N ALA A 227 9.91 20.28 -16.41
CA ALA A 227 8.90 20.86 -17.31
C ALA A 227 9.54 21.44 -18.58
N GLN A 228 10.69 22.14 -18.45
CA GLN A 228 11.45 22.66 -19.57
C GLN A 228 11.97 21.53 -20.47
N ASP A 229 12.62 20.51 -19.90
CA ASP A 229 13.13 19.35 -20.66
C ASP A 229 12.01 18.62 -21.43
N ILE A 230 10.83 18.50 -20.82
CA ILE A 230 9.65 17.90 -21.47
C ILE A 230 9.14 18.79 -22.58
N ARG A 231 9.03 20.08 -22.32
CA ARG A 231 8.56 21.08 -23.29
C ARG A 231 9.42 21.07 -24.55
N GLU A 232 10.76 21.09 -24.43
CA GLU A 232 11.69 21.03 -25.55
C GLU A 232 11.48 19.78 -26.40
N LYS A 233 11.43 18.61 -25.77
CA LYS A 233 11.21 17.33 -26.49
C LYS A 233 9.83 17.23 -27.13
N LEU A 234 8.81 17.82 -26.50
CA LEU A 234 7.45 17.77 -27.02
C LEU A 234 7.27 18.78 -28.16
N GLU A 235 7.92 19.95 -28.11
CA GLU A 235 7.89 20.96 -29.16
C GLU A 235 8.41 20.42 -30.52
N GLU A 236 9.43 19.56 -30.51
CA GLU A 236 9.92 18.89 -31.71
C GLU A 236 8.86 18.01 -32.39
N LYS A 237 7.98 17.40 -31.59
CA LYS A 237 6.96 16.46 -32.06
C LYS A 237 5.57 17.09 -32.23
N ARG A 238 5.27 18.08 -31.40
CA ARG A 238 3.97 18.75 -31.30
C ARG A 238 4.14 20.25 -31.06
N PRO A 239 4.54 21.03 -32.05
CA PRO A 239 4.77 22.46 -31.93
C PRO A 239 3.51 23.24 -31.53
N ASP A 240 2.32 22.71 -31.80
CA ASP A 240 1.03 23.24 -31.40
C ASP A 240 0.88 23.36 -29.85
N LEU A 241 1.59 22.55 -29.09
CA LEU A 241 1.53 22.55 -27.63
C LEU A 241 2.45 23.55 -26.95
N LYS A 242 3.38 24.16 -27.70
CA LYS A 242 4.40 25.08 -27.17
C LYS A 242 3.79 26.20 -26.34
N GLN A 243 2.81 26.91 -26.89
CA GLN A 243 2.23 28.08 -26.23
C GLN A 243 1.58 27.74 -24.89
N VAL A 244 0.94 26.59 -24.80
CA VAL A 244 0.31 26.12 -23.55
C VAL A 244 1.36 25.78 -22.50
N LEU A 245 2.43 25.09 -22.91
CA LEU A 245 3.53 24.71 -22.03
C LEU A 245 4.32 25.94 -21.54
N ASP A 246 4.53 26.94 -22.42
CA ASP A 246 5.15 28.21 -22.04
C ASP A 246 4.33 28.95 -20.96
N LYS A 247 3.00 29.01 -21.10
CA LYS A 247 2.11 29.58 -20.07
C LYS A 247 2.18 28.81 -18.75
N LEU A 248 2.22 27.48 -18.79
CA LEU A 248 2.39 26.66 -17.61
C LEU A 248 3.69 26.97 -16.85
N MET A 249 4.80 27.08 -17.60
CA MET A 249 6.11 27.41 -17.03
C MET A 249 6.13 28.81 -16.42
N LEU A 250 5.46 29.80 -17.04
CA LEU A 250 5.33 31.16 -16.49
C LEU A 250 4.67 31.15 -15.10
N LEU A 251 3.71 30.24 -14.85
CA LEU A 251 3.10 30.06 -13.52
C LEU A 251 4.08 29.48 -12.49
N MET A 252 5.06 28.69 -12.93
CA MET A 252 6.04 28.04 -12.06
C MET A 252 7.25 28.94 -11.72
N MET A 253 7.61 29.84 -12.61
CA MET A 253 8.83 30.67 -12.50
C MET A 253 8.88 31.51 -11.21
N PRO A 254 7.84 32.24 -10.78
CA PRO A 254 7.90 33.09 -9.58
C PRO A 254 8.31 32.33 -8.32
N TYR A 255 7.82 31.10 -8.18
CA TYR A 255 8.15 30.24 -7.03
C TYR A 255 9.59 29.74 -7.09
N THR A 256 10.09 29.45 -8.29
CA THR A 256 11.45 28.93 -8.49
C THR A 256 12.51 29.98 -8.28
N VAL A 257 12.30 31.22 -8.78
CA VAL A 257 13.24 32.34 -8.61
C VAL A 257 13.44 32.68 -7.14
N ASN A 258 12.36 32.70 -6.37
CA ASN A 258 12.39 33.07 -4.95
C ASN A 258 12.56 31.86 -4.00
N VAL A 259 12.66 30.64 -4.54
CA VAL A 259 12.64 29.38 -3.78
C VAL A 259 11.53 29.41 -2.71
N SER A 260 10.31 29.75 -3.14
CA SER A 260 9.17 29.97 -2.25
C SER A 260 8.10 28.88 -2.40
N GLY A 261 7.33 28.71 -1.33
CA GLY A 261 6.12 27.87 -1.36
C GLY A 261 4.87 28.72 -1.56
N GLY A 262 3.85 28.13 -2.18
CA GLY A 262 2.58 28.79 -2.39
C GLY A 262 1.57 27.95 -3.14
N ILE A 263 0.34 28.41 -3.19
CA ILE A 263 -0.72 27.79 -3.99
C ILE A 263 -0.50 28.16 -5.44
N VAL A 264 -0.49 27.19 -6.34
CA VAL A 264 -0.35 27.41 -7.78
C VAL A 264 -1.73 27.30 -8.43
N ARG A 265 -2.26 28.42 -8.89
CA ARG A 265 -3.57 28.49 -9.55
C ARG A 265 -3.46 29.19 -10.90
N ALA A 266 -4.01 28.56 -11.92
CA ALA A 266 -4.08 29.19 -13.24
C ALA A 266 -5.01 30.41 -13.24
N SER A 267 -6.12 30.37 -12.50
CA SER A 267 -7.11 31.44 -12.40
C SER A 267 -6.55 32.76 -11.86
N ASP A 268 -5.53 32.70 -11.00
CA ASP A 268 -4.96 33.88 -10.36
C ASP A 268 -4.16 34.75 -11.35
N GLN A 269 -3.63 34.17 -12.42
CA GLN A 269 -2.84 34.86 -13.45
C GLN A 269 -3.58 35.04 -14.78
N PHE A 270 -4.42 34.10 -15.17
CA PHE A 270 -4.99 34.06 -16.51
C PHE A 270 -6.53 34.12 -16.54
N GLY A 271 -7.17 34.20 -15.38
CA GLY A 271 -8.63 34.27 -15.27
C GLY A 271 -9.36 32.92 -15.45
N GLN A 272 -10.68 32.98 -15.22
CA GLN A 272 -11.51 31.75 -15.23
C GLN A 272 -11.75 31.22 -16.66
N GLU A 273 -11.75 32.05 -17.66
CA GLU A 273 -11.90 31.65 -19.07
C GLU A 273 -10.72 30.76 -19.48
N PHE A 274 -9.49 31.17 -19.17
CA PHE A 274 -8.30 30.34 -19.40
C PHE A 274 -8.40 28.98 -18.71
N VAL A 275 -8.93 28.92 -17.48
CA VAL A 275 -9.13 27.66 -16.76
C VAL A 275 -10.08 26.73 -17.52
N THR A 276 -11.16 27.25 -18.08
CA THR A 276 -12.13 26.49 -18.85
C THR A 276 -11.51 25.94 -20.13
N ASP A 277 -10.81 26.77 -20.88
CA ASP A 277 -10.13 26.41 -22.13
C ASP A 277 -9.05 25.36 -21.89
N GLN A 278 -8.31 25.47 -20.78
CA GLN A 278 -7.28 24.47 -20.43
C GLN A 278 -7.88 23.10 -20.04
N LEU A 279 -9.02 23.07 -19.35
CA LEU A 279 -9.70 21.83 -19.04
C LEU A 279 -10.20 21.13 -20.31
N GLU A 280 -10.77 21.88 -21.24
CA GLU A 280 -11.20 21.36 -22.54
C GLU A 280 -10.00 20.85 -23.34
N TRP A 281 -8.92 21.62 -23.37
CA TRP A 281 -7.69 21.24 -24.04
C TRP A 281 -7.10 19.93 -23.48
N PHE A 282 -6.99 19.78 -22.16
CA PHE A 282 -6.50 18.54 -21.56
C PHE A 282 -7.40 17.34 -21.89
N THR A 283 -8.71 17.54 -21.91
CA THR A 283 -9.67 16.50 -22.28
C THR A 283 -9.48 16.09 -23.74
N THR A 284 -9.24 17.03 -24.62
CA THR A 284 -8.96 16.81 -26.04
C THR A 284 -7.65 16.05 -26.22
N MET A 285 -6.56 16.45 -25.54
CA MET A 285 -5.26 15.79 -25.60
C MET A 285 -5.32 14.33 -25.11
N GLU A 286 -6.08 14.07 -24.06
CA GLU A 286 -6.32 12.70 -23.59
C GLU A 286 -7.08 11.87 -24.66
N ALA A 287 -8.10 12.46 -25.28
CA ALA A 287 -8.89 11.82 -26.33
C ALA A 287 -8.09 11.54 -27.59
N GLU A 288 -7.22 12.46 -28.00
CA GLU A 288 -6.31 12.31 -29.15
C GLU A 288 -5.18 11.29 -28.88
N GLY A 289 -4.98 10.87 -27.64
CA GLY A 289 -3.99 9.88 -27.27
C GLY A 289 -2.55 10.40 -27.21
N VAL A 290 -2.33 11.71 -27.11
CA VAL A 290 -0.98 12.33 -27.04
C VAL A 290 -0.12 11.69 -25.95
N LEU A 291 -0.67 11.45 -24.75
CA LEU A 291 0.05 10.77 -23.68
C LEU A 291 0.47 9.37 -24.06
N ARG A 292 -0.39 8.62 -24.74
CA ARG A 292 -0.09 7.25 -25.19
C ARG A 292 1.02 7.23 -26.23
N ASP A 293 0.97 8.15 -27.18
CA ASP A 293 1.86 8.15 -28.35
C ASP A 293 3.28 8.60 -28.01
N HIS A 294 3.44 9.45 -26.98
CA HIS A 294 4.74 10.02 -26.60
C HIS A 294 5.26 9.59 -25.23
N ARG A 295 4.49 8.83 -24.43
CA ARG A 295 4.88 8.40 -23.08
C ARG A 295 6.19 7.63 -23.01
N ALA A 296 6.47 6.78 -24.01
CA ALA A 296 7.67 5.98 -24.04
C ALA A 296 8.94 6.82 -24.29
N ASP A 297 8.80 7.94 -25.00
CA ASP A 297 9.90 8.77 -25.45
C ASP A 297 10.20 9.95 -24.53
N ILE A 298 9.19 10.41 -23.78
CA ILE A 298 9.29 11.62 -22.94
C ILE A 298 9.04 11.24 -21.49
N ALA A 299 10.12 11.13 -20.73
CA ALA A 299 10.06 10.84 -19.31
C ALA A 299 9.25 11.91 -18.55
N ALA A 300 8.46 11.48 -17.59
CA ALA A 300 7.62 12.33 -16.74
C ALA A 300 6.53 13.14 -17.49
N LEU A 301 6.19 12.80 -18.74
CA LEU A 301 5.10 13.45 -19.47
C LEU A 301 3.77 13.38 -18.71
N ASP A 302 3.45 12.23 -18.14
CA ASP A 302 2.26 12.04 -17.30
C ASP A 302 2.25 12.98 -16.07
N GLN A 303 3.42 13.26 -15.51
CA GLN A 303 3.55 14.15 -14.35
C GLN A 303 3.24 15.59 -14.74
N LEU A 304 3.73 16.02 -15.91
CA LEU A 304 3.46 17.36 -16.41
C LEU A 304 1.98 17.59 -16.70
N PHE A 305 1.35 16.68 -17.46
CA PHE A 305 -0.08 16.80 -17.80
C PHE A 305 -0.97 16.68 -16.57
N GLY A 306 -0.66 15.73 -15.69
CA GLY A 306 -1.40 15.55 -14.44
C GLY A 306 -1.28 16.76 -13.52
N PHE A 307 -0.09 17.35 -13.38
CA PHE A 307 0.12 18.58 -12.64
C PHE A 307 -0.67 19.76 -13.25
N ALA A 308 -0.59 19.95 -14.56
CA ALA A 308 -1.29 21.01 -15.26
C ALA A 308 -2.80 20.92 -15.05
N ARG A 309 -3.36 19.71 -15.15
CA ARG A 309 -4.79 19.46 -14.86
C ARG A 309 -5.14 19.74 -13.39
N ALA A 310 -4.31 19.27 -12.44
CA ALA A 310 -4.52 19.50 -11.01
C ALA A 310 -4.48 21.01 -10.69
N MET A 311 -3.53 21.73 -11.25
CA MET A 311 -3.41 23.18 -11.12
C MET A 311 -4.66 23.92 -11.63
N THR A 312 -5.17 23.54 -12.81
CA THR A 312 -6.38 24.10 -13.40
C THR A 312 -7.60 23.88 -12.50
N LEU A 313 -7.66 22.74 -11.81
CA LEU A 313 -8.71 22.44 -10.82
C LEU A 313 -8.49 23.09 -9.45
N GLY A 314 -7.40 23.83 -9.27
CA GLY A 314 -7.03 24.45 -7.99
C GLY A 314 -6.48 23.44 -6.96
N CYS A 315 -5.94 22.32 -7.43
CA CYS A 315 -5.40 21.24 -6.61
C CYS A 315 -3.86 21.15 -6.76
N ALA A 316 -3.15 22.28 -6.67
CA ALA A 316 -1.71 22.32 -6.82
C ALA A 316 -1.05 23.34 -5.88
N PHE A 317 0.20 23.04 -5.50
CA PHE A 317 1.05 23.94 -4.75
C PHE A 317 2.53 23.79 -5.13
N ALA A 318 3.32 24.81 -4.78
CA ALA A 318 4.77 24.82 -4.84
C ALA A 318 5.34 24.56 -3.44
N ALA A 319 6.31 23.64 -3.33
CA ALA A 319 6.96 23.23 -2.08
C ALA A 319 8.48 23.39 -2.19
N PRO A 320 9.14 24.27 -1.42
CA PRO A 320 10.59 24.39 -1.39
C PRO A 320 11.23 23.12 -0.82
N SER A 321 12.26 22.64 -1.49
CA SER A 321 13.08 21.51 -1.07
C SER A 321 14.56 21.81 -1.27
N GLY A 322 15.21 22.38 -0.27
CA GLY A 322 16.55 22.93 -0.40
C GLY A 322 16.57 24.13 -1.38
N THR A 323 17.37 24.00 -2.46
CA THR A 323 17.47 25.00 -3.53
C THR A 323 16.49 24.78 -4.69
N VAL A 324 15.66 23.74 -4.61
CA VAL A 324 14.72 23.37 -5.68
C VAL A 324 13.29 23.50 -5.17
N VAL A 325 12.40 23.93 -6.05
CA VAL A 325 10.97 23.94 -5.78
C VAL A 325 10.33 22.73 -6.48
N GLN A 326 9.59 21.95 -5.70
CA GLN A 326 8.74 20.89 -6.20
C GLN A 326 7.34 21.43 -6.45
N PHE A 327 6.83 21.20 -7.63
CA PHE A 327 5.44 21.50 -8.00
C PHE A 327 4.62 20.24 -7.85
N VAL A 328 3.62 20.30 -7.01
CA VAL A 328 2.85 19.13 -6.61
C VAL A 328 1.37 19.38 -6.90
N GLY A 329 0.83 18.54 -7.77
CA GLY A 329 -0.61 18.50 -8.05
C GLY A 329 -1.21 17.19 -7.57
N TRP A 330 -2.50 17.19 -7.24
CA TRP A 330 -3.21 15.96 -6.85
C TRP A 330 -4.58 15.85 -7.51
N GLN A 331 -4.99 14.62 -7.71
CA GLN A 331 -6.33 14.27 -8.17
C GLN A 331 -6.89 13.20 -7.23
N SER A 332 -8.06 13.47 -6.65
CA SER A 332 -8.79 12.44 -5.93
C SER A 332 -9.32 11.42 -6.92
N LYS A 333 -9.05 10.15 -6.65
CA LYS A 333 -9.55 8.99 -7.40
C LYS A 333 -10.51 8.15 -6.53
N LEU A 334 -11.03 8.73 -5.46
CA LEU A 334 -11.90 8.05 -4.52
C LEU A 334 -13.16 7.55 -5.18
N MET A 335 -13.20 6.26 -5.49
CA MET A 335 -14.37 5.58 -6.02
C MET A 335 -15.02 4.72 -4.93
N VAL A 336 -15.53 5.36 -3.87
CA VAL A 336 -16.32 4.64 -2.86
C VAL A 336 -17.76 4.52 -3.35
N ARG A 337 -18.12 3.32 -3.77
CA ARG A 337 -19.48 2.96 -4.17
C ARG A 337 -20.08 2.02 -3.14
N PRO A 338 -21.39 2.07 -2.90
CA PRO A 338 -22.07 1.01 -2.16
C PRO A 338 -21.73 -0.35 -2.78
N GLY A 339 -21.58 -1.38 -1.96
CA GLY A 339 -21.20 -2.71 -2.43
C GLY A 339 -19.69 -2.95 -2.58
N THR A 340 -18.83 -2.06 -2.06
CA THR A 340 -17.37 -2.22 -2.20
C THR A 340 -16.73 -2.75 -0.93
N ILE A 341 -15.85 -3.75 -1.08
CA ILE A 341 -14.92 -4.25 -0.06
C ILE A 341 -13.48 -4.02 -0.50
N LEU A 342 -12.61 -3.74 0.46
CA LEU A 342 -11.16 -3.60 0.26
C LEU A 342 -10.42 -4.69 1.05
N LEU A 343 -9.60 -5.47 0.37
CA LEU A 343 -8.75 -6.51 0.94
C LEU A 343 -7.30 -6.01 0.99
N ASP A 344 -6.89 -5.32 2.02
CA ASP A 344 -5.51 -4.82 2.15
C ASP A 344 -4.91 -5.19 3.51
N ALA A 345 -3.82 -5.96 3.49
CA ALA A 345 -3.12 -6.44 4.68
C ALA A 345 -2.56 -5.33 5.59
N THR A 346 -2.57 -4.10 5.14
CA THR A 346 -1.93 -2.96 5.80
C THR A 346 -2.83 -1.74 5.93
N ALA A 347 -4.11 -1.87 5.63
CA ALA A 347 -5.06 -0.76 5.71
C ALA A 347 -5.28 -0.24 7.14
N ASP A 348 -4.98 -1.04 8.16
CA ASP A 348 -4.95 -0.66 9.57
C ASP A 348 -3.73 0.20 9.96
N LEU A 349 -2.69 0.21 9.10
CA LEU A 349 -1.43 0.91 9.35
C LEU A 349 -1.29 2.19 8.51
N ASP A 350 -2.01 2.30 7.40
CA ASP A 350 -1.75 3.27 6.33
C ASP A 350 -2.10 4.73 6.66
N GLY A 351 -2.71 4.99 7.81
CA GLY A 351 -3.14 6.30 8.26
C GLY A 351 -4.41 6.83 7.58
N VAL A 352 -4.86 6.20 6.48
CA VAL A 352 -5.99 6.69 5.68
C VAL A 352 -7.31 6.58 6.43
N SER A 353 -7.50 5.53 7.20
CA SER A 353 -8.74 5.31 7.96
C SER A 353 -9.00 6.38 9.03
N HIS A 354 -7.96 7.08 9.49
CA HIS A 354 -8.09 8.23 10.39
C HIS A 354 -8.60 9.49 9.68
N ILE A 355 -8.41 9.56 8.35
CA ILE A 355 -8.82 10.71 7.52
C ILE A 355 -10.16 10.42 6.86
N CYS A 356 -10.41 9.16 6.51
CA CYS A 356 -11.56 8.69 5.76
C CYS A 356 -12.51 7.88 6.65
N PRO A 357 -13.46 8.53 7.36
CA PRO A 357 -14.36 7.86 8.31
C PRO A 357 -15.32 6.87 7.64
N TRP A 358 -15.45 6.93 6.33
CA TRP A 358 -16.24 5.98 5.54
C TRP A 358 -15.53 4.62 5.35
N ARG A 359 -14.25 4.46 5.73
CA ARG A 359 -13.59 3.17 5.85
C ARG A 359 -14.00 2.48 7.15
N GLN A 360 -14.69 1.34 7.00
CA GLN A 360 -15.17 0.53 8.11
C GLN A 360 -14.36 -0.78 8.17
N HIS A 361 -13.52 -0.91 9.18
CA HIS A 361 -12.75 -2.14 9.38
C HIS A 361 -13.61 -3.25 9.95
N VAL A 362 -13.57 -4.41 9.31
CA VAL A 362 -14.18 -5.63 9.82
C VAL A 362 -13.19 -6.31 10.76
N SER A 363 -13.70 -6.88 11.85
CA SER A 363 -12.87 -7.65 12.79
C SER A 363 -12.24 -8.85 12.09
N ILE A 364 -10.96 -9.06 12.31
CA ILE A 364 -10.17 -10.14 11.73
C ILE A 364 -9.41 -10.89 12.81
N PRO A 365 -9.08 -12.18 12.60
CA PRO A 365 -8.21 -12.90 13.51
C PRO A 365 -6.81 -12.29 13.54
N GLN A 366 -6.23 -12.25 14.72
CA GLN A 366 -4.90 -11.68 14.93
C GLN A 366 -3.82 -12.69 14.54
N ALA A 367 -2.94 -12.31 13.61
CA ALA A 367 -1.75 -13.09 13.30
C ALA A 367 -0.70 -12.97 14.41
N HIS A 368 0.02 -14.06 14.66
CA HIS A 368 1.08 -14.17 15.65
C HIS A 368 2.43 -14.33 14.98
N TYR A 369 3.38 -13.45 15.30
CA TYR A 369 4.71 -13.45 14.71
C TYR A 369 5.79 -14.07 15.62
N GLY A 370 5.42 -15.01 16.50
CA GLY A 370 6.36 -15.65 17.44
C GLY A 370 7.54 -16.37 16.76
N ASN A 371 7.35 -16.84 15.53
CA ASN A 371 8.39 -17.47 14.72
C ASN A 371 9.21 -16.48 13.86
N LEU A 372 8.88 -15.19 13.90
CA LEU A 372 9.64 -14.13 13.24
C LEU A 372 10.75 -13.63 14.18
N LYS A 373 12.00 -13.91 13.82
CA LYS A 373 13.17 -13.39 14.53
C LYS A 373 13.61 -12.08 13.88
N ILE A 374 13.42 -10.97 14.57
CA ILE A 374 13.79 -9.64 14.07
C ILE A 374 15.15 -9.25 14.62
N VAL A 375 16.08 -8.92 13.76
CA VAL A 375 17.39 -8.36 14.09
C VAL A 375 17.42 -6.92 13.60
N HIS A 376 17.42 -5.97 14.53
CA HIS A 376 17.61 -4.57 14.19
C HIS A 376 19.13 -4.27 14.13
N VAL A 377 19.57 -3.75 13.00
CA VAL A 377 20.97 -3.32 12.78
C VAL A 377 21.04 -1.79 12.69
N PRO A 378 22.11 -1.15 13.15
CA PRO A 378 22.30 0.28 13.04
C PRO A 378 22.27 0.74 11.58
N GLN A 379 21.72 1.93 11.33
CA GLN A 379 21.82 2.56 10.01
C GLN A 379 23.29 2.87 9.68
N HIS A 380 23.70 2.60 8.45
CA HIS A 380 25.06 2.89 7.96
C HIS A 380 25.40 4.38 8.02
N THR A 381 24.43 5.25 7.83
CA THR A 381 24.61 6.70 7.84
C THR A 381 23.48 7.39 8.57
N ARG A 382 23.78 8.53 9.24
CA ARG A 382 22.77 9.43 9.82
C ARG A 382 22.27 10.47 8.83
N GLN A 383 22.95 10.61 7.68
CA GLN A 383 22.49 11.48 6.61
C GLN A 383 21.29 10.85 5.91
N ARG A 384 20.44 11.70 5.29
CA ARG A 384 19.40 11.21 4.40
C ARG A 384 20.04 10.33 3.30
N LEU A 385 19.65 9.08 3.21
CA LEU A 385 20.32 8.10 2.33
C LEU A 385 20.35 8.56 0.87
N SER A 386 19.29 9.21 0.37
CA SER A 386 19.26 9.77 -0.99
C SER A 386 20.38 10.79 -1.26
N GLU A 387 20.74 11.59 -0.25
CA GLU A 387 21.84 12.55 -0.36
C GLU A 387 23.21 11.84 -0.23
N TYR A 388 23.31 10.88 0.67
CA TYR A 388 24.51 10.09 0.85
C TYR A 388 24.90 9.33 -0.42
N LEU A 389 23.94 8.71 -1.09
CA LEU A 389 24.14 7.93 -2.32
C LEU A 389 24.41 8.74 -3.59
N LYS A 390 24.42 10.08 -3.53
CA LYS A 390 24.83 10.91 -4.69
C LYS A 390 26.30 10.73 -5.06
N LYS A 391 27.14 10.31 -4.14
CA LYS A 391 28.59 10.12 -4.38
C LYS A 391 28.89 8.63 -4.60
N ALA A 392 29.59 8.29 -5.67
CA ALA A 392 29.95 6.90 -6.01
C ALA A 392 30.74 6.19 -4.90
N ALA A 393 31.65 6.91 -4.21
CA ALA A 393 32.39 6.34 -3.08
C ALA A 393 31.45 5.92 -1.93
N ASN A 394 30.42 6.72 -1.64
CA ASN A 394 29.44 6.43 -0.62
C ASN A 394 28.54 5.25 -1.02
N GLN A 395 28.20 5.14 -2.31
CA GLN A 395 27.46 3.98 -2.83
C GLN A 395 28.24 2.69 -2.58
N ARG A 396 29.52 2.67 -2.94
CA ARG A 396 30.40 1.50 -2.69
C ARG A 396 30.51 1.16 -1.20
N ALA A 397 30.69 2.17 -0.34
CA ALA A 397 30.76 1.95 1.11
C ALA A 397 29.44 1.38 1.67
N TYR A 398 28.30 1.88 1.17
CA TYR A 398 26.98 1.40 1.58
C TYR A 398 26.75 -0.05 1.14
N VAL A 399 27.08 -0.39 -0.10
CA VAL A 399 26.95 -1.76 -0.62
C VAL A 399 27.86 -2.72 0.12
N LYS A 400 29.13 -2.33 0.40
CA LYS A 400 30.04 -3.15 1.20
C LYS A 400 29.45 -3.45 2.58
N TRP A 401 28.90 -2.44 3.25
CA TRP A 401 28.23 -2.62 4.54
C TRP A 401 26.99 -3.54 4.43
N MET A 402 26.20 -3.45 3.36
CA MET A 402 25.07 -4.37 3.13
C MET A 402 25.56 -5.81 3.01
N VAL A 403 26.61 -6.07 2.22
CA VAL A 403 27.22 -7.40 2.03
C VAL A 403 27.74 -7.97 3.35
N GLU A 404 28.45 -7.16 4.13
CA GLU A 404 28.94 -7.55 5.46
C GLU A 404 27.78 -7.91 6.40
N THR A 405 26.73 -7.10 6.42
CA THR A 405 25.50 -7.38 7.19
C THR A 405 24.82 -8.67 6.75
N ILE A 406 24.76 -8.94 5.45
CA ILE A 406 24.21 -10.18 4.92
C ILE A 406 25.04 -11.39 5.39
N LYS A 407 26.38 -11.32 5.29
CA LYS A 407 27.26 -12.39 5.75
C LYS A 407 27.14 -12.67 7.25
N GLU A 408 26.96 -11.61 8.06
CA GLU A 408 26.79 -11.74 9.52
C GLU A 408 25.47 -12.39 9.91
N HIS A 409 24.41 -12.10 9.17
CA HIS A 409 23.05 -12.47 9.58
C HIS A 409 22.36 -13.53 8.71
N MET A 410 23.06 -14.12 7.75
CA MET A 410 22.56 -15.19 6.89
C MET A 410 23.61 -16.30 6.77
N ALA A 411 23.20 -17.54 7.01
CA ALA A 411 24.08 -18.69 6.88
C ALA A 411 24.20 -19.16 5.40
N PRO A 412 25.32 -19.80 5.01
CA PRO A 412 25.40 -20.52 3.74
C PRO A 412 24.26 -21.53 3.59
N GLY A 413 23.70 -21.65 2.41
CA GLY A 413 22.54 -22.53 2.12
C GLY A 413 21.18 -21.89 2.34
N GLU A 414 21.06 -20.78 3.09
CA GLU A 414 19.82 -20.02 3.24
C GLU A 414 19.49 -19.22 1.97
N ARG A 415 18.19 -18.91 1.79
CA ARG A 415 17.66 -18.03 0.74
C ARG A 415 17.29 -16.68 1.33
N GLY A 416 17.73 -15.59 0.72
CA GLY A 416 17.53 -14.24 1.21
C GLY A 416 16.84 -13.33 0.21
N LEU A 417 16.00 -12.43 0.71
CA LEU A 417 15.46 -11.29 -0.03
C LEU A 417 16.09 -10.00 0.49
N VAL A 418 16.69 -9.23 -0.39
CA VAL A 418 17.26 -7.91 -0.07
C VAL A 418 16.35 -6.82 -0.63
N VAL A 419 15.89 -5.93 0.23
CA VAL A 419 15.08 -4.76 -0.12
C VAL A 419 15.86 -3.50 0.18
N CYS A 420 16.10 -2.67 -0.82
CA CYS A 420 16.88 -1.43 -0.68
C CYS A 420 16.35 -0.30 -1.57
N LYS A 421 17.06 0.82 -1.65
CA LYS A 421 16.67 1.97 -2.46
C LYS A 421 16.79 1.68 -3.96
N LYS A 422 15.83 2.14 -4.76
CA LYS A 422 15.84 2.03 -6.23
C LYS A 422 17.13 2.60 -6.83
N ALA A 423 17.68 3.68 -6.28
CA ALA A 423 18.92 4.30 -6.75
C ALA A 423 20.15 3.34 -6.74
N LEU A 424 20.09 2.22 -6.01
CA LEU A 424 21.14 1.20 -6.01
C LEU A 424 21.01 0.19 -7.18
N PHE A 425 19.93 0.26 -7.96
CA PHE A 425 19.69 -0.57 -9.15
C PHE A 425 19.95 0.18 -10.46
N ASP A 426 20.35 1.44 -10.42
CA ASP A 426 20.71 2.21 -11.60
C ASP A 426 22.08 1.73 -12.10
N ALA A 427 22.08 1.05 -13.24
CA ALA A 427 23.26 0.39 -13.82
C ALA A 427 24.45 1.34 -14.08
N GLU A 428 24.21 2.63 -14.30
CA GLU A 428 25.25 3.64 -14.43
C GLU A 428 25.88 4.00 -13.08
N ARG A 429 25.20 3.73 -11.98
CA ARG A 429 25.56 4.14 -10.61
C ARG A 429 26.06 3.00 -9.73
N ILE A 430 25.87 1.74 -10.12
CA ILE A 430 26.37 0.58 -9.36
C ILE A 430 27.54 -0.05 -10.08
N PRO A 431 28.75 0.41 -9.81
CA PRO A 431 29.89 -0.40 -10.16
C PRO A 431 29.95 -1.56 -9.16
N GLN A 432 29.64 -2.74 -9.61
CA GLN A 432 30.00 -4.00 -8.97
C GLN A 432 29.63 -4.13 -7.47
N TRP A 433 28.57 -4.82 -7.19
CA TRP A 433 28.17 -5.17 -5.82
C TRP A 433 29.16 -6.15 -5.16
N THR A 434 29.95 -6.86 -5.96
CA THR A 434 31.07 -7.70 -5.50
C THR A 434 32.15 -7.75 -6.59
N ASP A 435 33.33 -8.23 -6.26
CA ASP A 435 34.43 -8.52 -7.19
C ASP A 435 34.08 -9.58 -8.26
N GLY A 436 32.88 -10.08 -8.28
CA GLY A 436 32.38 -11.17 -9.12
C GLY A 436 31.02 -10.96 -9.78
N ASP A 437 30.61 -9.73 -10.08
CA ASP A 437 29.43 -9.43 -10.90
C ASP A 437 28.08 -10.04 -10.41
N PRO A 438 27.45 -9.50 -9.38
CA PRO A 438 26.03 -9.70 -9.19
C PRO A 438 25.28 -8.72 -10.11
N ARG A 439 24.77 -9.21 -11.20
CA ARG A 439 23.84 -8.48 -12.04
C ARG A 439 22.53 -8.36 -11.29
N PHE A 440 22.30 -7.24 -10.64
CA PHE A 440 20.96 -6.86 -10.26
C PHE A 440 20.21 -6.58 -11.57
N LYS A 441 19.46 -7.57 -12.01
CA LYS A 441 18.49 -7.35 -13.08
C LYS A 441 17.44 -6.40 -12.57
N ASP A 442 16.93 -5.58 -13.51
CA ASP A 442 15.81 -4.69 -13.24
C ASP A 442 14.73 -5.42 -12.42
N PRO A 443 14.38 -4.91 -11.21
CA PRO A 443 13.35 -5.52 -10.39
C PRO A 443 11.99 -5.64 -11.09
N GLU A 444 11.72 -4.80 -12.10
CA GLU A 444 10.50 -4.87 -12.90
C GLU A 444 10.51 -6.09 -13.85
N SER A 445 11.67 -6.57 -14.24
CA SER A 445 11.85 -7.79 -15.05
C SER A 445 12.04 -9.05 -14.21
N TYR A 446 12.00 -8.94 -12.88
CA TYR A 446 12.37 -9.98 -11.95
C TYR A 446 11.45 -11.22 -12.03
N THR A 447 12.06 -12.39 -12.24
CA THR A 447 11.35 -13.67 -12.41
C THR A 447 11.12 -14.43 -11.11
N GLY A 448 11.53 -13.90 -9.96
CA GLY A 448 11.45 -14.56 -8.66
C GLY A 448 12.59 -15.55 -8.38
N ARG A 449 13.59 -15.65 -9.25
CA ARG A 449 14.71 -16.57 -9.07
C ARG A 449 15.80 -15.90 -8.21
N TYR A 450 16.46 -16.70 -7.36
CA TYR A 450 17.64 -16.31 -6.59
C TYR A 450 18.85 -16.31 -7.51
N GLU A 451 19.20 -15.14 -8.02
CA GLU A 451 20.22 -14.99 -9.07
C GLU A 451 21.59 -14.55 -8.51
N TRP A 452 21.66 -14.22 -7.24
CA TRP A 452 22.88 -13.75 -6.59
C TRP A 452 23.33 -14.73 -5.52
N ASP A 453 24.61 -15.12 -5.55
CA ASP A 453 25.23 -15.99 -4.57
C ASP A 453 26.38 -15.25 -3.88
N ILE A 454 26.34 -15.16 -2.57
CA ILE A 454 27.43 -14.68 -1.74
C ILE A 454 27.90 -15.84 -0.87
N GLU A 455 28.97 -16.51 -1.28
CA GLU A 455 29.58 -17.60 -0.49
C GLU A 455 28.52 -18.65 -0.08
N GLY A 456 27.75 -19.16 -1.05
CA GLY A 456 26.70 -20.14 -0.85
C GLY A 456 25.38 -19.61 -0.29
N ARG A 457 25.22 -18.29 -0.14
CA ARG A 457 23.98 -17.61 0.26
C ARG A 457 23.24 -17.15 -0.99
N LYS A 458 22.07 -17.75 -1.27
CA LYS A 458 21.26 -17.43 -2.44
C LYS A 458 20.38 -16.23 -2.19
N LEU A 459 20.54 -15.18 -2.96
CA LEU A 459 19.88 -13.90 -2.76
C LEU A 459 19.08 -13.44 -3.96
N CYS A 460 17.99 -12.77 -3.66
CA CYS A 460 17.27 -11.87 -4.55
C CYS A 460 17.34 -10.46 -4.06
N ALA A 461 17.28 -9.49 -4.96
CA ALA A 461 17.15 -8.11 -4.58
C ALA A 461 15.94 -7.45 -5.23
N THR A 462 15.31 -6.53 -4.51
CA THR A 462 14.23 -5.69 -4.98
C THR A 462 14.30 -4.32 -4.29
N HIS A 463 13.48 -3.39 -4.74
CA HIS A 463 13.39 -2.08 -4.10
C HIS A 463 11.98 -1.81 -3.55
N TYR A 464 11.88 -0.86 -2.63
CA TYR A 464 10.59 -0.32 -2.21
C TYR A 464 9.86 0.27 -3.41
N GLY A 465 8.56 0.07 -3.49
CA GLY A 465 7.71 0.49 -4.61
C GLY A 465 7.38 -0.63 -5.60
N THR A 466 8.05 -1.80 -5.51
CA THR A 466 7.80 -2.95 -6.38
C THR A 466 7.43 -4.21 -5.61
N GLY A 467 6.95 -5.23 -6.30
CA GLY A 467 6.70 -6.57 -5.74
C GLY A 467 5.53 -6.67 -4.78
N ILE A 468 4.66 -5.67 -4.66
CA ILE A 468 3.40 -5.79 -3.91
C ILE A 468 2.60 -6.94 -4.53
N GLY A 469 2.07 -7.83 -3.67
CA GLY A 469 1.31 -8.99 -4.12
C GLY A 469 2.13 -10.14 -4.72
N SER A 470 3.46 -10.00 -4.93
CA SER A 470 4.30 -11.09 -5.47
C SER A 470 4.45 -12.26 -4.50
N ASN A 471 4.38 -13.48 -5.02
CA ASN A 471 4.68 -14.73 -4.32
C ASN A 471 6.08 -15.26 -4.62
N ALA A 472 6.86 -14.53 -5.42
CA ALA A 472 8.14 -14.97 -5.97
C ALA A 472 9.18 -15.33 -4.90
N TRP A 473 9.08 -14.73 -3.72
CA TRP A 473 10.07 -14.85 -2.64
C TRP A 473 9.55 -15.58 -1.40
N LYS A 474 8.40 -16.29 -1.53
CA LYS A 474 7.72 -16.95 -0.39
C LYS A 474 8.56 -17.96 0.38
N ASP A 475 9.64 -18.45 -0.22
CA ASP A 475 10.59 -19.41 0.33
C ASP A 475 11.86 -18.78 0.93
N ALA A 476 11.95 -17.43 0.97
CA ALA A 476 13.08 -16.74 1.61
C ALA A 476 13.10 -17.01 3.13
N ASP A 477 14.24 -17.48 3.61
CA ASP A 477 14.51 -17.74 5.04
C ASP A 477 14.82 -16.45 5.78
N VAL A 478 15.47 -15.50 5.07
CA VAL A 478 15.90 -14.20 5.61
C VAL A 478 15.43 -13.08 4.71
N VAL A 479 14.86 -12.05 5.30
CA VAL A 479 14.52 -10.81 4.59
C VAL A 479 15.34 -9.68 5.18
N PHE A 480 16.04 -8.94 4.32
CA PHE A 480 16.83 -7.76 4.67
C PHE A 480 16.09 -6.51 4.20
N LEU A 481 15.79 -5.60 5.13
CA LEU A 481 15.26 -4.28 4.83
C LEU A 481 16.35 -3.23 5.13
N PHE A 482 16.99 -2.75 4.09
CA PHE A 482 18.01 -1.71 4.20
C PHE A 482 17.38 -0.34 3.95
N ASP A 483 17.34 0.48 5.03
CA ASP A 483 16.66 1.76 5.09
C ASP A 483 15.11 1.67 5.08
N GLU A 484 14.45 2.80 5.14
CA GLU A 484 13.00 2.94 5.19
C GLU A 484 12.49 3.70 3.95
N PHE A 485 11.24 3.43 3.57
CA PHE A 485 10.61 4.13 2.45
C PHE A 485 9.80 5.33 2.95
N PHE A 486 10.48 6.47 3.03
CA PHE A 486 9.87 7.73 3.46
C PHE A 486 9.08 8.40 2.33
N LEU A 487 7.93 8.91 2.69
CA LEU A 487 7.13 9.77 1.83
C LEU A 487 7.52 11.24 2.10
N PRO A 488 7.88 12.04 1.09
CA PRO A 488 8.09 13.47 1.26
C PRO A 488 6.89 14.16 1.89
N ARG A 489 7.13 15.12 2.79
CA ARG A 489 6.05 15.78 3.54
C ARG A 489 5.02 16.46 2.62
N TRP A 490 5.46 17.05 1.51
CA TRP A 490 4.56 17.65 0.52
C TRP A 490 3.68 16.62 -0.19
N ILE A 491 4.18 15.42 -0.44
CA ILE A 491 3.38 14.31 -0.98
C ILE A 491 2.32 13.88 0.05
N ALA A 492 2.71 13.74 1.31
CA ALA A 492 1.77 13.41 2.38
C ALA A 492 0.68 14.50 2.54
N ALA A 493 1.04 15.78 2.45
CA ALA A 493 0.10 16.89 2.51
C ALA A 493 -0.88 16.88 1.31
N ALA A 494 -0.37 16.67 0.10
CA ALA A 494 -1.21 16.53 -1.10
C ALA A 494 -2.14 15.31 -1.00
N THR A 495 -1.65 14.19 -0.45
CA THR A 495 -2.46 13.00 -0.19
C THR A 495 -3.61 13.31 0.78
N VAL A 496 -3.35 14.03 1.89
CA VAL A 496 -4.40 14.44 2.84
C VAL A 496 -5.46 15.31 2.15
N GLN A 497 -5.04 16.28 1.33
CA GLN A 497 -5.98 17.15 0.61
C GLN A 497 -6.83 16.35 -0.39
N GLY A 498 -6.21 15.44 -1.14
CA GLY A 498 -6.91 14.58 -2.09
C GLY A 498 -7.89 13.61 -1.41
N LEU A 499 -7.52 13.02 -0.26
CA LEU A 499 -8.40 12.17 0.54
C LEU A 499 -9.61 12.91 1.10
N ARG A 500 -9.46 14.22 1.40
CA ARG A 500 -10.53 15.10 1.84
C ARG A 500 -11.33 15.72 0.68
N GLU A 501 -10.97 15.42 -0.57
CA GLU A 501 -11.53 16.03 -1.78
C GLU A 501 -11.45 17.56 -1.75
N GLN A 502 -10.38 18.12 -1.19
CA GLN A 502 -10.18 19.55 -0.99
C GLN A 502 -9.24 20.15 -2.03
N LYS A 503 -9.52 21.41 -2.41
CA LYS A 503 -8.59 22.23 -3.20
C LYS A 503 -7.43 22.74 -2.34
N ALA A 504 -6.36 23.22 -3.00
CA ALA A 504 -5.25 23.86 -2.32
C ALA A 504 -5.73 25.12 -1.56
N ASN A 505 -5.29 25.24 -0.30
CA ASN A 505 -5.61 26.36 0.56
C ASN A 505 -4.41 26.68 1.49
N GLU A 506 -4.47 27.81 2.18
CA GLU A 506 -3.40 28.24 3.10
C GLU A 506 -3.18 27.25 4.25
N GLY A 507 -4.22 26.55 4.67
CA GLY A 507 -4.12 25.47 5.66
C GLY A 507 -3.26 24.31 5.15
N ALA A 508 -3.36 23.94 3.86
CA ALA A 508 -2.51 22.93 3.24
C ALA A 508 -1.04 23.35 3.23
N LEU A 509 -0.75 24.64 2.93
CA LEU A 509 0.60 25.20 2.99
C LEU A 509 1.15 25.22 4.42
N ALA A 510 0.32 25.57 5.40
CA ALA A 510 0.70 25.56 6.81
C ALA A 510 1.11 24.14 7.26
N LEU A 511 0.43 23.09 6.81
CA LEU A 511 0.77 21.71 7.09
C LEU A 511 2.17 21.30 6.58
N MET A 512 2.66 21.95 5.53
CA MET A 512 4.00 21.71 4.99
C MET A 512 5.12 22.42 5.78
N LYS A 513 4.82 23.62 6.32
CA LYS A 513 5.83 24.50 6.93
C LYS A 513 6.24 24.10 8.34
N THR A 514 5.44 23.34 9.05
CA THR A 514 5.64 23.13 10.49
C THR A 514 6.23 21.78 10.84
N VAL A 515 7.52 21.79 11.18
CA VAL A 515 8.24 20.64 11.75
C VAL A 515 7.77 20.35 13.20
N ASN A 516 7.13 21.33 13.87
CA ASN A 516 6.76 21.25 15.29
C ASN A 516 5.28 21.51 15.59
N SER A 517 4.41 21.70 14.62
CA SER A 517 2.98 21.81 14.88
C SER A 517 2.25 20.50 14.57
N LYS A 518 1.17 20.28 15.29
CA LYS A 518 0.26 19.13 15.21
C LYS A 518 -0.36 18.97 13.80
N ALA A 519 0.46 18.64 12.81
CA ALA A 519 -0.01 18.24 11.48
C ALA A 519 -0.36 16.75 11.49
N GLU A 520 -1.16 16.34 12.46
CA GLU A 520 -1.46 14.94 12.78
C GLU A 520 -1.82 14.11 11.55
N ALA A 521 -2.68 14.63 10.66
CA ALA A 521 -3.07 13.91 9.45
C ALA A 521 -1.91 13.67 8.46
N VAL A 522 -1.00 14.64 8.29
CA VAL A 522 0.16 14.53 7.40
C VAL A 522 1.17 13.55 7.99
N ASP A 523 1.38 13.62 9.30
CA ASP A 523 2.29 12.73 10.01
C ASP A 523 1.76 11.30 10.00
N LEU A 524 0.44 11.09 10.19
CA LEU A 524 -0.22 9.78 10.07
C LEU A 524 -0.06 9.17 8.68
N ILE A 525 -0.22 9.94 7.60
CA ILE A 525 -0.01 9.44 6.23
C ILE A 525 1.46 9.10 5.99
N GLY A 526 2.39 9.96 6.41
CA GLY A 526 3.82 9.72 6.26
C GLY A 526 4.31 8.49 7.03
N GLU A 527 3.91 8.36 8.29
CA GLU A 527 4.21 7.21 9.12
C GLU A 527 3.50 5.95 8.58
N GLY A 528 2.22 6.05 8.24
CA GLY A 528 1.44 4.95 7.70
C GLY A 528 2.05 4.39 6.41
N HIS A 529 2.52 5.25 5.50
CA HIS A 529 3.23 4.83 4.30
C HIS A 529 4.47 4.00 4.64
N ARG A 530 5.29 4.48 5.58
CA ARG A 530 6.50 3.79 6.04
C ARG A 530 6.17 2.43 6.67
N LEU A 531 5.21 2.37 7.59
CA LEU A 531 4.80 1.14 8.27
C LEU A 531 4.21 0.12 7.30
N ARG A 532 3.36 0.57 6.38
CA ARG A 532 2.80 -0.26 5.32
C ARG A 532 3.89 -0.97 4.51
N TRP A 533 4.86 -0.21 4.00
CA TRP A 533 5.95 -0.77 3.20
C TRP A 533 6.85 -1.69 4.01
N THR A 534 7.17 -1.34 5.25
CA THR A 534 7.95 -2.18 6.15
C THR A 534 7.25 -3.54 6.37
N LYS A 535 5.95 -3.54 6.72
CA LYS A 535 5.20 -4.78 6.94
C LYS A 535 5.07 -5.61 5.67
N GLN A 536 4.74 -4.97 4.55
CA GLN A 536 4.57 -5.66 3.27
C GLN A 536 5.86 -6.33 2.79
N MET A 537 6.99 -5.64 2.88
CA MET A 537 8.27 -6.19 2.42
C MET A 537 8.85 -7.21 3.41
N ALA A 538 8.70 -6.99 4.70
CA ALA A 538 9.13 -7.94 5.73
C ALA A 538 8.47 -9.32 5.59
N LEU A 539 7.20 -9.34 5.20
CA LEU A 539 6.40 -10.56 5.05
C LEU A 539 6.41 -11.12 3.60
N ARG A 540 7.48 -10.92 2.84
CA ARG A 540 7.61 -11.51 1.50
C ARG A 540 8.26 -12.90 1.52
N GLY A 541 8.94 -13.27 2.60
CA GLY A 541 9.50 -14.60 2.80
C GLY A 541 8.52 -15.56 3.47
N ARG A 542 9.07 -16.56 4.15
CA ARG A 542 8.30 -17.61 4.86
C ARG A 542 7.37 -17.10 5.95
N GLY A 543 7.64 -15.90 6.50
CA GLY A 543 6.81 -15.27 7.53
C GLY A 543 5.37 -14.93 7.10
N ARG A 544 5.05 -15.05 5.80
CA ARG A 544 3.68 -14.89 5.28
C ARG A 544 2.84 -16.16 5.29
N SER A 545 3.43 -17.33 5.61
CA SER A 545 2.72 -18.58 5.74
C SER A 545 2.28 -18.74 7.19
N TYR A 546 1.01 -19.04 7.43
CA TYR A 546 0.47 -19.21 8.78
C TYR A 546 0.03 -20.65 8.99
N ASP A 547 0.10 -21.12 10.22
CA ASP A 547 -0.56 -22.35 10.63
C ASP A 547 -2.05 -22.10 10.98
N GLN A 548 -2.75 -23.14 11.38
CA GLN A 548 -4.17 -23.06 11.78
C GLN A 548 -4.44 -22.16 13.00
N HIS A 549 -3.40 -21.81 13.77
CA HIS A 549 -3.49 -20.91 14.93
C HIS A 549 -3.07 -19.48 14.58
N GLY A 550 -2.78 -19.18 13.31
CA GLY A 550 -2.32 -17.88 12.84
C GLY A 550 -0.86 -17.55 13.19
N ILE A 551 -0.06 -18.58 13.53
CA ILE A 551 1.36 -18.39 13.81
C ILE A 551 2.13 -18.39 12.49
N CYS A 552 2.92 -17.35 12.26
CA CYS A 552 3.71 -17.20 11.03
C CYS A 552 4.80 -18.27 10.88
N GLY A 553 5.21 -18.52 9.65
CA GLY A 553 6.35 -19.39 9.34
C GLY A 553 7.67 -18.87 9.92
N LYS A 554 8.63 -19.76 10.11
CA LYS A 554 9.96 -19.41 10.63
C LYS A 554 10.70 -18.52 9.61
N GLN A 555 11.03 -17.31 10.01
CA GLN A 555 11.74 -16.34 9.18
C GLN A 555 12.63 -15.46 10.05
N ARG A 556 13.76 -15.02 9.48
CA ARG A 556 14.58 -13.94 10.05
C ARG A 556 14.32 -12.66 9.26
N LEU A 557 14.10 -11.55 9.99
CA LEU A 557 14.02 -10.21 9.43
C LEU A 557 15.20 -9.40 9.96
N VAL A 558 16.05 -8.95 9.06
CA VAL A 558 17.13 -8.01 9.39
C VAL A 558 16.72 -6.63 8.90
N ILE A 559 16.55 -5.67 9.79
CA ILE A 559 16.07 -4.34 9.47
C ILE A 559 17.04 -3.26 9.93
N SER A 560 17.37 -2.36 9.00
CA SER A 560 18.15 -1.16 9.27
C SER A 560 17.27 0.07 9.14
N SER A 561 16.93 0.67 10.27
CA SER A 561 16.04 1.82 10.35
C SER A 561 16.39 2.71 11.54
N GLU A 562 15.71 3.84 11.71
CA GLU A 562 15.84 4.62 12.93
C GLU A 562 15.29 3.82 14.11
N LEU A 563 16.17 3.49 15.06
CA LEU A 563 15.85 2.59 16.16
C LEU A 563 14.64 3.05 16.98
N LYS A 564 14.58 4.34 17.33
CA LYS A 564 13.48 4.90 18.15
C LYS A 564 12.12 4.68 17.45
N SER A 565 12.07 5.03 16.18
CA SER A 565 10.87 4.89 15.37
C SER A 565 10.47 3.42 15.15
N PHE A 566 11.43 2.55 14.89
CA PHE A 566 11.20 1.13 14.76
C PHE A 566 10.63 0.53 16.05
N MET A 567 11.26 0.80 17.19
CA MET A 567 10.83 0.26 18.48
C MET A 567 9.44 0.74 18.91
N ALA A 568 9.08 1.98 18.56
CA ALA A 568 7.73 2.49 18.81
C ALA A 568 6.63 1.76 18.04
N ASN A 569 6.97 1.13 16.92
CA ASN A 569 5.99 0.54 15.99
C ASN A 569 6.10 -0.98 15.83
N VAL A 570 7.19 -1.59 16.25
CA VAL A 570 7.49 -3.01 15.96
C VAL A 570 6.42 -3.96 16.50
N ALA A 571 5.88 -3.69 17.68
CA ALA A 571 4.83 -4.52 18.29
C ALA A 571 3.49 -4.40 17.54
N ARG A 572 3.18 -3.24 16.98
CA ARG A 572 2.03 -3.02 16.11
C ARG A 572 2.21 -3.72 14.75
N LEU A 573 3.44 -3.69 14.20
CA LEU A 573 3.76 -4.35 12.93
C LEU A 573 3.76 -5.87 13.06
N PHE A 574 4.42 -6.39 14.11
CA PHE A 574 4.71 -7.80 14.29
C PHE A 574 4.43 -8.23 15.74
N PRO A 575 3.15 -8.36 16.13
CA PRO A 575 2.80 -8.78 17.49
C PRO A 575 3.47 -10.10 17.87
N ARG A 576 4.09 -10.14 19.06
CA ARG A 576 4.81 -11.29 19.62
C ARG A 576 6.08 -11.72 18.87
N ALA A 577 6.62 -10.93 17.95
CA ALA A 577 7.89 -11.25 17.30
C ALA A 577 9.06 -11.24 18.32
N ASN A 578 10.05 -12.09 18.06
CA ASN A 578 11.28 -12.10 18.85
C ASN A 578 12.26 -11.05 18.31
N ILE A 579 12.59 -10.03 19.12
CA ILE A 579 13.35 -8.86 18.69
C ILE A 579 14.73 -8.91 19.34
N ARG A 580 15.78 -8.73 18.53
CA ARG A 580 17.16 -8.57 18.94
C ARG A 580 17.77 -7.34 18.28
N THR A 581 18.58 -6.58 19.00
CA THR A 581 19.39 -5.49 18.43
C THR A 581 20.84 -5.94 18.29
N ALA A 582 21.44 -5.64 17.12
CA ALA A 582 22.86 -5.87 16.86
C ALA A 582 23.60 -4.53 16.86
N GLY A 583 24.73 -4.43 17.57
CA GLY A 583 25.61 -3.24 17.56
C GLY A 583 25.83 -2.57 18.91
N VAL A 584 26.56 -1.46 18.88
CA VAL A 584 26.95 -0.71 20.09
C VAL A 584 25.83 0.19 20.58
N TYR A 585 25.46 0.02 21.85
CA TYR A 585 24.35 0.73 22.47
C TYR A 585 24.69 2.20 22.78
N THR A 586 24.09 3.15 22.05
CA THR A 586 24.05 4.58 22.40
C THR A 586 22.90 4.86 23.39
N LYS A 587 22.74 6.10 23.86
CA LYS A 587 21.63 6.48 24.79
C LYS A 587 20.24 6.06 24.32
N THR A 588 19.96 6.07 23.00
CA THR A 588 18.68 5.68 22.39
C THR A 588 18.45 4.17 22.39
N THR A 589 19.51 3.37 22.52
CA THR A 589 19.46 1.90 22.52
C THR A 589 19.03 1.29 23.86
N ARG A 590 18.95 2.06 24.94
CA ARG A 590 18.49 1.56 26.24
C ARG A 590 17.02 1.21 26.26
N VAL A 591 16.20 1.94 25.49
CA VAL A 591 14.78 1.61 25.29
C VAL A 591 14.65 0.28 24.56
N ALA A 592 15.39 0.08 23.48
CA ALA A 592 15.41 -1.16 22.73
C ALA A 592 15.87 -2.35 23.59
N LEU A 593 16.93 -2.16 24.35
CA LEU A 593 17.45 -3.17 25.27
C LEU A 593 16.41 -3.55 26.32
N LEU A 594 15.67 -2.58 26.84
CA LEU A 594 14.64 -2.82 27.85
C LEU A 594 13.43 -3.56 27.24
N ILE A 595 13.00 -3.18 26.05
CA ILE A 595 11.95 -3.90 25.33
C ILE A 595 12.41 -5.34 25.04
N GLU A 596 13.65 -5.53 24.55
CA GLU A 596 14.22 -6.85 24.30
C GLU A 596 14.26 -7.72 25.57
N ILE A 597 14.64 -7.14 26.71
CA ILE A 597 14.60 -7.84 28.00
C ILE A 597 13.17 -8.22 28.34
N LEU A 598 12.22 -7.29 28.26
CA LEU A 598 10.83 -7.50 28.66
C LEU A 598 10.04 -8.41 27.72
N THR A 599 10.51 -8.65 26.48
CA THR A 599 9.91 -9.66 25.58
C THR A 599 10.30 -11.09 25.91
N ASN A 600 11.24 -11.31 26.83
CA ASN A 600 11.56 -12.67 27.28
C ASN A 600 10.35 -13.29 28.02
N PRO A 601 9.80 -14.43 27.54
CA PRO A 601 8.63 -15.06 28.17
C PRO A 601 8.91 -15.61 29.59
N ASP A 602 10.17 -15.94 29.89
CA ASP A 602 10.58 -16.56 31.15
C ASP A 602 10.71 -15.58 32.31
N LEU A 603 10.49 -14.28 32.07
CA LEU A 603 10.55 -13.29 33.12
C LEU A 603 9.32 -13.36 34.06
N PRO A 604 9.53 -13.06 35.37
CA PRO A 604 8.44 -12.90 36.33
C PRO A 604 7.41 -11.87 35.82
N SER A 605 6.15 -12.04 36.23
CA SER A 605 5.08 -11.10 35.88
C SER A 605 5.25 -9.69 36.46
N LYS A 606 6.17 -9.53 37.40
CA LYS A 606 6.51 -8.26 38.04
C LYS A 606 8.01 -8.13 38.22
N LEU A 607 8.57 -6.99 37.80
CA LEU A 607 9.99 -6.69 37.87
C LEU A 607 10.24 -5.31 38.48
N THR A 608 11.03 -5.25 39.52
CA THR A 608 11.44 -3.99 40.15
C THR A 608 12.51 -3.28 39.30
N SER A 609 12.67 -1.99 39.50
CA SER A 609 13.75 -1.19 38.87
C SER A 609 15.16 -1.74 39.14
N LYS A 610 15.33 -2.41 40.29
CA LYS A 610 16.62 -3.04 40.66
C LYS A 610 16.87 -4.31 39.84
N GLU A 611 15.84 -5.13 39.64
CA GLU A 611 15.92 -6.35 38.81
C GLU A 611 16.16 -6.00 37.35
N ILE A 612 15.45 -5.00 36.82
CA ILE A 612 15.70 -4.50 35.47
C ILE A 612 17.15 -4.03 35.30
N SER A 613 17.70 -3.29 36.27
CA SER A 613 19.11 -2.85 36.24
C SER A 613 20.10 -4.04 36.22
N LYS A 614 19.80 -5.12 36.96
CA LYS A 614 20.59 -6.35 36.94
C LYS A 614 20.49 -7.08 35.59
N LEU A 615 19.29 -7.15 35.00
CA LEU A 615 19.10 -7.76 33.69
C LEU A 615 19.84 -6.97 32.59
N ILE A 616 19.83 -5.64 32.68
CA ILE A 616 20.63 -4.78 31.78
C ILE A 616 22.13 -5.05 31.96
N GLU A 617 22.59 -5.15 33.22
CA GLU A 617 24.00 -5.42 33.56
C GLU A 617 24.45 -6.79 33.03
N ALA A 618 23.63 -7.82 33.24
CA ALA A 618 23.89 -9.18 32.75
C ALA A 618 24.00 -9.21 31.21
N LYS A 619 23.20 -8.41 30.51
CA LYS A 619 23.18 -8.39 29.05
C LYS A 619 24.25 -7.48 28.41
N THR A 620 24.66 -6.43 29.10
CA THR A 620 25.60 -5.40 28.57
C THR A 620 26.99 -5.46 29.16
N GLY A 621 27.19 -6.22 30.24
CA GLY A 621 28.39 -6.24 31.04
C GLY A 621 28.68 -4.93 31.81
N LYS A 622 27.76 -3.96 31.79
CA LYS A 622 27.94 -2.62 32.38
C LYS A 622 26.83 -2.31 33.39
N ARG A 623 27.21 -2.02 34.61
CA ARG A 623 26.27 -1.56 35.64
C ARG A 623 25.64 -0.23 35.23
N THR A 624 24.36 -0.20 35.05
CA THR A 624 23.59 0.99 34.66
C THR A 624 22.57 1.33 35.75
N PRO A 625 22.75 2.44 36.49
CA PRO A 625 21.82 2.85 37.53
C PRO A 625 20.43 3.13 36.94
N TRP A 626 19.35 2.72 37.64
CA TRP A 626 18.00 2.93 37.20
C TRP A 626 17.67 4.40 36.86
N ARG A 627 18.18 5.35 37.64
CA ARG A 627 18.01 6.79 37.35
C ARG A 627 18.47 7.17 35.94
N THR A 628 19.52 6.53 35.44
CA THR A 628 20.00 6.73 34.07
C THR A 628 19.14 6.03 33.02
N VAL A 629 18.48 4.95 33.40
CA VAL A 629 17.51 4.24 32.53
C VAL A 629 16.20 5.03 32.48
N SER A 630 15.65 5.39 33.63
CA SER A 630 14.35 6.05 33.76
C SER A 630 14.29 7.41 33.05
N SER A 631 15.35 8.22 33.12
CA SER A 631 15.37 9.54 32.46
C SER A 631 15.28 9.50 30.94
N ASN A 632 15.56 8.34 30.33
CA ASN A 632 15.55 8.17 28.88
C ASN A 632 14.41 7.27 28.37
N VAL A 633 13.68 6.64 29.27
CA VAL A 633 12.74 5.55 28.97
C VAL A 633 11.29 5.92 29.27
N LEU A 634 11.05 6.78 30.24
CA LEU A 634 9.71 7.14 30.68
C LEU A 634 9.09 8.22 29.73
N THR A 635 8.77 7.82 28.54
CA THR A 635 8.05 8.65 27.56
C THR A 635 6.73 8.00 27.21
N GLU A 636 5.75 8.77 26.72
CA GLU A 636 4.47 8.23 26.24
C GLU A 636 4.65 7.17 25.14
N GLU A 637 5.67 7.36 24.28
CA GLU A 637 6.00 6.41 23.22
C GLU A 637 6.49 5.07 23.77
N PHE A 638 7.25 5.12 24.87
CA PHE A 638 7.70 3.91 25.54
C PHE A 638 6.54 3.22 26.29
N GLY A 639 5.62 3.98 26.87
CA GLY A 639 4.39 3.44 27.46
C GLY A 639 3.60 2.63 26.44
N ARG A 640 3.38 3.17 25.25
CA ARG A 640 2.71 2.46 24.14
C ARG A 640 3.47 1.22 23.68
N ALA A 641 4.80 1.28 23.64
CA ALA A 641 5.63 0.13 23.29
C ALA A 641 5.57 -0.98 24.36
N LEU A 642 5.49 -0.62 25.62
CA LEU A 642 5.29 -1.57 26.75
C LEU A 642 3.93 -2.24 26.65
N ASP A 643 2.86 -1.47 26.46
CA ASP A 643 1.48 -2.00 26.34
C ASP A 643 1.40 -3.02 25.20
N ALA A 644 2.07 -2.73 24.09
CA ALA A 644 2.10 -3.59 22.91
C ALA A 644 2.81 -4.95 23.13
N ILE A 645 3.78 -5.01 24.07
CA ILE A 645 4.43 -6.28 24.48
C ILE A 645 3.81 -6.90 25.74
N GLY A 646 2.65 -6.37 26.19
CA GLY A 646 1.93 -6.87 27.34
C GLY A 646 2.57 -6.50 28.70
N TRP A 647 3.24 -5.35 28.77
CA TRP A 647 3.83 -4.82 29.99
C TRP A 647 3.37 -3.38 30.24
N ARG A 648 3.32 -2.97 31.50
CA ARG A 648 3.14 -1.57 31.87
C ARG A 648 4.14 -1.16 32.96
N TYR A 649 4.49 0.11 32.99
CA TYR A 649 5.28 0.68 34.06
C TYR A 649 4.38 1.36 35.09
N VAL A 650 4.46 0.91 36.31
CA VAL A 650 3.70 1.44 37.44
C VAL A 650 4.59 2.33 38.29
N THR A 651 4.23 3.59 38.41
CA THR A 651 4.90 4.54 39.31
C THR A 651 4.41 4.41 40.72
N GLY A 652 5.29 4.14 41.68
CA GLY A 652 4.95 4.05 43.10
C GLY A 652 5.71 5.07 43.97
N LYS A 653 5.14 5.44 45.09
CA LYS A 653 5.79 6.31 46.10
C LYS A 653 6.70 5.47 47.01
N GLY A 654 7.93 5.96 47.26
CA GLY A 654 8.89 5.36 48.20
C GLY A 654 9.94 4.43 47.57
N ARG A 655 10.87 3.90 48.40
CA ARG A 655 11.94 2.98 47.95
C ARG A 655 11.33 1.67 47.45
N GLY A 656 11.40 1.42 46.16
CA GLY A 656 10.96 0.18 45.52
C GLY A 656 9.51 0.20 44.99
N GLY A 657 8.79 1.33 45.05
CA GLY A 657 7.39 1.40 44.61
C GLY A 657 7.20 1.31 43.08
N SER A 658 8.16 1.78 42.28
CA SER A 658 8.03 1.71 40.81
C SER A 658 8.50 0.37 40.26
N HIS A 659 7.68 -0.23 39.39
CA HIS A 659 7.97 -1.54 38.81
C HIS A 659 7.35 -1.70 37.43
N PHE A 660 7.80 -2.70 36.70
CA PHE A 660 7.16 -3.19 35.48
C PHE A 660 6.28 -4.38 35.86
N GLU A 661 5.10 -4.46 35.30
CA GLU A 661 4.23 -5.62 35.47
C GLU A 661 3.63 -6.03 34.13
N ARG A 662 3.40 -7.34 33.96
CA ARG A 662 2.66 -7.86 32.82
C ARG A 662 1.20 -7.47 32.96
N THR A 663 0.67 -6.85 31.93
CA THR A 663 -0.77 -6.66 31.80
C THR A 663 -1.37 -8.03 31.50
N GLN A 664 -2.25 -8.51 32.35
CA GLN A 664 -3.08 -9.66 31.97
C GLN A 664 -3.83 -9.26 30.69
N GLN A 665 -3.54 -9.94 29.59
CA GLN A 665 -4.43 -9.86 28.44
C GLN A 665 -5.78 -10.38 28.94
N ILE A 666 -6.74 -9.46 29.06
CA ILE A 666 -8.14 -9.85 29.16
C ILE A 666 -8.41 -10.55 27.83
N ILE A 667 -8.38 -11.88 27.85
CA ILE A 667 -9.01 -12.68 26.82
C ILE A 667 -10.48 -12.34 26.97
N ILE A 668 -10.96 -11.38 26.19
CA ILE A 668 -12.39 -11.24 25.96
C ILE A 668 -12.76 -12.49 25.19
N GLN A 669 -13.12 -13.54 25.92
CA GLN A 669 -13.95 -14.60 25.38
C GLN A 669 -15.25 -13.88 24.99
N ALA A 670 -15.42 -13.66 23.68
CA ALA A 670 -16.72 -13.35 23.14
C ALA A 670 -17.60 -14.55 23.45
N ALA A 671 -18.54 -14.34 24.38
CA ALA A 671 -19.66 -15.24 24.59
C ALA A 671 -20.61 -15.19 23.41
#